data_f2635624f17e5e8ab4129a75b7714ec4
#
_entry.id   f2635624f17e5e8ab4129a75b7714ec4
#
_cell.length_a   1.000
_cell.length_b   1.000
_cell.length_c   1.000
_cell.angle_alpha   90.00
_cell.angle_beta   90.00
_cell.angle_gamma   90.00
#
_symmetry.space_group_name_H-M   'P 1'
#
loop_
_entity.id
_entity.type
_entity.pdbx_description
1 polymer ?
#
loop_
_entity_poly.entity_id
_entity_poly.type
_entity_poly.pdbx_seq_one_letter_code
_entity_poly.pdbx_strand_id
1 'polypeptide(L)'
;MNATKIKRFHRAIFVACGLLISLRIVASFFPEQRLWGLNLLYYFPPVPQWVMVGIAFLVLVPKINHKLTDILAFLFSRIENLLKGMNRYFKYALLSLLSLPLFWLFKERMYLLGDGNLRGAEIVAGTSFSFTEPLDFYLHALLFKILKLNVYDIYALLSCLAGVVFIYLVLLLANKMGQNGEEKFLIFSILVSMGANQLFLGYVESYTLMYVAVVAFLFFSWLYLQKGCGLWLPTFVFLLAASLHLAGLVLLPSLIYLYLVKMPKNEVGNKSILKLKRPVLLLFLFFLIGGGLWILKKNIPSPVSLDSILLFPLGSSEESLYSLFSFSHITDVFNHQLLVSPVGAVIWLGLLFFFNKRINLKSKETTFFLLVTIPQLLFALLLTPQLGYPRDWDLFAFTSSGYTILGVYLLVQLFRKLQPEKVRYVTLALVATALISTLPWTYVNTTQDKATERLGHILNLDVQRAALGHECLAYNYRRLGQKEKEAEEWEKAIQLSNKPRYIKNLGAVYVEMGEYQKAAQKLKEVLKLDPNDHPTHSDLGKVYVMLGENRKAKVYLQKAIDLEPDNPVYYENLGLFLLNSGSCGESIKIFEKALKIRPDFFPNWRNLGFAYANSGNYIEAVKYLQLYLDYDPVAEDRIQIKAMLEKLKERTKRR
;
A
#
# COMPACT_ATOMS: atom_id res chain seq x y z
N MET A 1 17.44 -10.27 43.91
CA MET A 1 16.48 -11.17 43.20
C MET A 1 17.09 -12.53 43.07
N ASN A 2 16.35 -13.62 43.35
CA ASN A 2 16.85 -14.99 43.22
C ASN A 2 17.29 -15.27 41.78
N ALA A 3 18.51 -15.72 41.53
CA ALA A 3 19.02 -16.18 40.24
C ALA A 3 18.05 -17.14 39.53
N THR A 4 17.23 -17.85 40.31
CA THR A 4 16.17 -18.75 39.85
C THR A 4 15.08 -18.01 39.01
N LYS A 5 14.65 -16.80 39.38
CA LYS A 5 13.63 -16.05 38.63
C LYS A 5 14.16 -15.54 37.28
N ILE A 6 15.42 -15.16 37.22
CA ILE A 6 16.07 -14.73 35.98
C ILE A 6 16.21 -15.91 35.02
N LYS A 7 16.66 -17.07 35.51
CA LYS A 7 16.72 -18.30 34.72
C LYS A 7 15.35 -18.70 34.18
N ARG A 8 14.28 -18.54 34.98
CA ARG A 8 12.89 -18.81 34.54
C ARG A 8 12.44 -17.86 33.42
N PHE A 9 12.78 -16.58 33.53
CA PHE A 9 12.42 -15.60 32.47
C PHE A 9 13.13 -15.89 31.15
N HIS A 10 14.45 -16.13 31.17
CA HIS A 10 15.17 -16.51 29.96
C HIS A 10 14.57 -17.78 29.32
N ARG A 11 14.30 -18.81 30.14
CA ARG A 11 13.64 -20.03 29.66
C ARG A 11 12.27 -19.71 29.06
N ALA A 12 11.50 -18.82 29.69
CA ALA A 12 10.17 -18.45 29.18
C ALA A 12 10.24 -17.77 27.82
N ILE A 13 11.22 -16.87 27.58
CA ILE A 13 11.43 -16.26 26.25
C ILE A 13 11.80 -17.33 25.22
N PHE A 14 12.76 -18.21 25.52
CA PHE A 14 13.17 -19.27 24.59
C PHE A 14 12.01 -20.24 24.28
N VAL A 15 11.21 -20.60 25.29
CA VAL A 15 10.00 -21.43 25.11
C VAL A 15 8.98 -20.68 24.24
N ALA A 16 8.73 -19.40 24.52
CA ALA A 16 7.79 -18.59 23.70
C ALA A 16 8.26 -18.46 22.25
N CYS A 17 9.55 -18.26 22.02
CA CYS A 17 10.13 -18.28 20.66
C CYS A 17 9.93 -19.63 19.98
N GLY A 18 10.20 -20.74 20.68
CA GLY A 18 9.98 -22.08 20.15
C GLY A 18 8.52 -22.35 19.80
N LEU A 19 7.59 -21.93 20.68
CA LEU A 19 6.15 -22.05 20.43
C LEU A 19 5.70 -21.23 19.23
N LEU A 20 6.21 -20.00 19.06
CA LEU A 20 5.89 -19.16 17.89
C LEU A 20 6.41 -19.76 16.60
N ILE A 21 7.64 -20.30 16.59
CA ILE A 21 8.20 -20.98 15.42
C ILE A 21 7.34 -22.22 15.10
N SER A 22 7.02 -23.04 16.10
CA SER A 22 6.18 -24.23 15.93
C SER A 22 4.78 -23.88 15.41
N LEU A 23 4.17 -22.81 15.95
CA LEU A 23 2.87 -22.33 15.51
C LEU A 23 2.88 -21.97 14.01
N ARG A 24 3.95 -21.31 13.53
CA ARG A 24 4.08 -20.97 12.11
C ARG A 24 4.29 -22.18 11.20
N ILE A 25 5.01 -23.18 11.69
CA ILE A 25 5.16 -24.45 10.98
C ILE A 25 3.80 -25.14 10.87
N VAL A 26 3.07 -25.27 11.98
CA VAL A 26 1.74 -25.87 11.98
C VAL A 26 0.78 -25.08 11.05
N ALA A 27 0.77 -23.76 11.16
CA ALA A 27 -0.09 -22.92 10.31
C ALA A 27 0.21 -23.10 8.82
N SER A 28 1.46 -23.39 8.42
CA SER A 28 1.83 -23.61 7.02
C SER A 28 1.22 -24.87 6.39
N PHE A 29 0.70 -25.81 7.18
CA PHE A 29 -0.06 -26.96 6.66
C PHE A 29 -1.53 -26.63 6.36
N PHE A 30 -1.99 -25.43 6.72
CA PHE A 30 -3.38 -25.01 6.60
C PHE A 30 -3.47 -23.65 5.86
N PRO A 31 -3.06 -23.54 4.58
CA PRO A 31 -3.00 -22.27 3.86
C PRO A 31 -4.37 -21.63 3.64
N GLU A 32 -5.43 -22.43 3.56
CA GLU A 32 -6.82 -21.99 3.32
C GLU A 32 -7.55 -21.58 4.61
N GLN A 33 -6.94 -21.83 5.77
CA GLN A 33 -7.54 -21.44 7.04
C GLN A 33 -7.24 -19.98 7.37
N ARG A 34 -8.04 -19.40 8.29
CA ARG A 34 -7.88 -18.00 8.74
C ARG A 34 -6.62 -17.83 9.62
N LEU A 35 -5.45 -18.24 9.09
CA LEU A 35 -4.11 -18.15 9.69
C LEU A 35 -3.16 -17.34 8.82
N TRP A 36 -3.69 -16.41 8.02
CA TRP A 36 -3.03 -15.69 6.94
C TRP A 36 -1.78 -14.89 7.34
N GLY A 37 -1.64 -14.52 8.61
CA GLY A 37 -0.44 -13.87 9.18
C GLY A 37 0.60 -14.86 9.71
N LEU A 38 0.27 -16.14 9.80
CA LEU A 38 1.09 -17.21 10.36
C LEU A 38 1.55 -18.23 9.31
N ASN A 39 0.76 -18.47 8.25
CA ASN A 39 0.96 -19.53 7.27
C ASN A 39 1.96 -19.20 6.16
N LEU A 40 2.72 -18.13 6.29
CA LEU A 40 3.62 -17.62 5.22
C LEU A 40 4.69 -18.62 4.79
N LEU A 41 5.08 -19.54 5.66
CA LEU A 41 6.03 -20.61 5.32
C LEU A 41 5.52 -21.52 4.21
N TYR A 42 4.20 -21.70 4.05
CA TYR A 42 3.61 -22.47 2.95
C TYR A 42 4.06 -21.98 1.57
N TYR A 43 4.15 -20.66 1.39
CA TYR A 43 4.52 -20.03 0.12
C TYR A 43 6.04 -19.97 -0.10
N PHE A 44 6.84 -20.28 0.92
CA PHE A 44 8.31 -20.19 0.86
C PHE A 44 8.91 -21.48 0.27
N PRO A 45 10.01 -21.40 -0.53
CA PRO A 45 10.60 -22.59 -1.12
C PRO A 45 11.00 -23.64 -0.08
N PRO A 46 10.73 -24.94 -0.30
CA PRO A 46 10.87 -25.98 0.74
C PRO A 46 12.27 -26.09 1.34
N VAL A 47 13.33 -26.09 0.50
CA VAL A 47 14.71 -26.26 1.00
C VAL A 47 15.14 -25.07 1.84
N PRO A 48 15.09 -23.80 1.39
CA PRO A 48 15.36 -22.64 2.24
C PRO A 48 14.45 -22.58 3.48
N GLN A 49 13.17 -22.97 3.38
CA GLN A 49 12.23 -23.02 4.50
C GLN A 49 12.76 -23.88 5.65
N TRP A 50 13.10 -25.14 5.36
CA TRP A 50 13.56 -26.06 6.41
C TRP A 50 14.95 -25.73 6.93
N VAL A 51 15.84 -25.18 6.10
CA VAL A 51 17.14 -24.66 6.55
C VAL A 51 16.94 -23.50 7.52
N MET A 52 16.07 -22.56 7.18
CA MET A 52 15.76 -21.40 8.05
C MET A 52 15.11 -21.83 9.37
N VAL A 53 14.16 -22.74 9.33
CA VAL A 53 13.51 -23.31 10.53
C VAL A 53 14.54 -24.05 11.39
N GLY A 54 15.41 -24.87 10.79
CA GLY A 54 16.48 -25.56 11.49
C GLY A 54 17.45 -24.60 12.18
N ILE A 55 17.88 -23.55 11.49
CA ILE A 55 18.74 -22.48 12.07
C ILE A 55 18.03 -21.80 13.25
N ALA A 56 16.74 -21.48 13.12
CA ALA A 56 16.00 -20.83 14.17
C ALA A 56 15.89 -21.70 15.42
N PHE A 57 15.63 -23.01 15.29
CA PHE A 57 15.65 -23.93 16.43
C PHE A 57 17.07 -24.13 17.02
N LEU A 58 18.12 -24.20 16.18
CA LEU A 58 19.49 -24.26 16.65
C LEU A 58 19.88 -23.03 17.48
N VAL A 59 19.40 -21.84 17.08
CA VAL A 59 19.58 -20.60 17.86
C VAL A 59 18.92 -20.66 19.22
N LEU A 60 17.85 -21.46 19.40
CA LEU A 60 17.24 -21.64 20.71
C LEU A 60 18.02 -22.59 21.63
N VAL A 61 19.01 -23.33 21.11
CA VAL A 61 19.90 -24.16 21.94
C VAL A 61 20.93 -23.26 22.62
N PRO A 62 20.97 -23.17 23.98
CA PRO A 62 21.80 -22.20 24.68
C PRO A 62 23.28 -22.20 24.30
N LYS A 63 23.90 -23.37 24.16
CA LYS A 63 25.33 -23.50 23.78
C LYS A 63 25.61 -22.94 22.39
N ILE A 64 24.74 -23.19 21.42
CA ILE A 64 24.87 -22.70 20.05
C ILE A 64 24.61 -21.19 20.01
N ASN A 65 23.54 -20.73 20.69
CA ASN A 65 23.21 -19.31 20.81
C ASN A 65 24.39 -18.50 21.35
N HIS A 66 25.03 -18.96 22.44
CA HIS A 66 26.20 -18.28 23.01
C HIS A 66 27.32 -18.15 21.95
N LYS A 67 27.69 -19.27 21.30
CA LYS A 67 28.76 -19.27 20.29
C LYS A 67 28.45 -18.35 19.11
N LEU A 68 27.23 -18.41 18.57
CA LEU A 68 26.81 -17.55 17.46
C LEU A 68 26.81 -16.07 17.87
N THR A 69 26.36 -15.77 19.08
CA THR A 69 26.32 -14.40 19.59
C THR A 69 27.74 -13.84 19.75
N ASP A 70 28.70 -14.65 20.19
CA ASP A 70 30.10 -14.22 20.34
C ASP A 70 30.72 -13.98 18.94
N ILE A 71 30.43 -14.81 17.95
CA ILE A 71 30.86 -14.58 16.56
C ILE A 71 30.28 -13.27 16.01
N LEU A 72 28.98 -13.05 16.18
CA LEU A 72 28.33 -11.81 15.74
C LEU A 72 28.92 -10.58 16.45
N ALA A 73 29.14 -10.65 17.77
CA ALA A 73 29.77 -9.57 18.52
C ALA A 73 31.19 -9.24 18.00
N PHE A 74 31.95 -10.27 17.63
CA PHE A 74 33.28 -10.09 17.02
C PHE A 74 33.15 -9.40 15.65
N LEU A 75 32.26 -9.82 14.79
CA LEU A 75 32.03 -9.19 13.48
C LEU A 75 31.59 -7.72 13.62
N PHE A 76 30.67 -7.43 14.53
CA PHE A 76 30.24 -6.05 14.82
C PHE A 76 31.39 -5.18 15.32
N SER A 77 32.25 -5.70 16.20
CA SER A 77 33.41 -4.96 16.69
C SER A 77 34.37 -4.60 15.54
N ARG A 78 34.54 -5.48 14.57
CA ARG A 78 35.32 -5.21 13.34
C ARG A 78 34.73 -4.08 12.52
N ILE A 79 33.42 -4.10 12.27
CA ILE A 79 32.72 -3.03 11.55
C ILE A 79 32.85 -1.70 12.32
N GLU A 80 32.66 -1.72 13.64
CA GLU A 80 32.77 -0.54 14.46
C GLU A 80 34.18 0.07 14.40
N ASN A 81 35.21 -0.78 14.39
CA ASN A 81 36.62 -0.36 14.25
C ASN A 81 36.89 0.25 12.85
N LEU A 82 36.33 -0.29 11.77
CA LEU A 82 36.46 0.28 10.43
C LEU A 82 35.85 1.69 10.33
N LEU A 83 34.82 1.95 11.11
CA LEU A 83 34.13 3.23 11.15
C LEU A 83 34.62 4.14 12.32
N LYS A 84 35.73 3.78 12.97
CA LYS A 84 36.31 4.54 14.08
C LYS A 84 36.82 5.90 13.57
N GLY A 85 36.50 6.97 14.32
CA GLY A 85 36.85 8.33 13.93
C GLY A 85 35.78 9.09 13.11
N MET A 86 34.81 8.43 12.54
CA MET A 86 33.71 9.11 11.83
C MET A 86 32.73 9.77 12.79
N ASN A 87 32.20 10.94 12.42
CA ASN A 87 31.10 11.56 13.15
C ASN A 87 29.90 10.58 13.22
N ARG A 88 29.33 10.44 14.42
CA ARG A 88 28.27 9.47 14.71
C ARG A 88 27.06 9.62 13.78
N TYR A 89 26.62 10.84 13.53
CA TYR A 89 25.46 11.11 12.69
C TYR A 89 25.75 10.77 11.24
N PHE A 90 26.96 11.08 10.76
CA PHE A 90 27.41 10.70 9.42
C PHE A 90 27.51 9.17 9.27
N LYS A 91 28.06 8.48 10.27
CA LYS A 91 28.09 7.01 10.31
C LYS A 91 26.70 6.40 10.19
N TYR A 92 25.71 6.92 10.92
CA TYR A 92 24.33 6.42 10.85
C TYR A 92 23.69 6.74 9.50
N ALA A 93 23.93 7.90 8.94
CA ALA A 93 23.45 8.24 7.60
C ALA A 93 24.02 7.28 6.54
N LEU A 94 25.33 7.00 6.59
CA LEU A 94 25.98 6.05 5.69
C LEU A 94 25.39 4.63 5.82
N LEU A 95 25.25 4.12 7.06
CA LEU A 95 24.65 2.80 7.32
C LEU A 95 23.21 2.73 6.85
N SER A 96 22.45 3.82 6.98
CA SER A 96 21.06 3.88 6.48
C SER A 96 21.00 3.87 4.96
N LEU A 97 21.88 4.61 4.29
CA LEU A 97 21.95 4.64 2.83
C LEU A 97 22.30 3.27 2.24
N LEU A 98 23.12 2.47 2.94
CA LEU A 98 23.42 1.09 2.53
C LEU A 98 22.20 0.17 2.52
N SER A 99 21.10 0.54 3.18
CA SER A 99 19.83 -0.22 3.11
C SER A 99 19.03 0.03 1.82
N LEU A 100 19.27 1.13 1.11
CA LEU A 100 18.52 1.49 -0.11
C LEU A 100 18.60 0.43 -1.21
N PRO A 101 19.78 -0.10 -1.58
CA PRO A 101 19.87 -1.19 -2.56
C PRO A 101 19.09 -2.43 -2.14
N LEU A 102 19.07 -2.75 -0.84
CA LEU A 102 18.31 -3.91 -0.34
C LEU A 102 16.80 -3.67 -0.46
N PHE A 103 16.30 -2.48 -0.06
CA PHE A 103 14.89 -2.13 -0.24
C PHE A 103 14.47 -2.17 -1.71
N TRP A 104 15.30 -1.65 -2.61
CA TRP A 104 15.02 -1.66 -4.04
C TRP A 104 15.07 -3.07 -4.66
N LEU A 105 16.03 -3.91 -4.24
CA LEU A 105 16.16 -5.29 -4.71
C LEU A 105 14.92 -6.13 -4.37
N PHE A 106 14.42 -5.97 -3.15
CA PHE A 106 13.25 -6.68 -2.64
C PHE A 106 11.96 -5.88 -2.78
N LYS A 107 11.91 -4.91 -3.72
CA LYS A 107 10.70 -4.12 -3.93
C LYS A 107 9.53 -4.98 -4.39
N GLU A 108 8.36 -4.65 -3.88
CA GLU A 108 7.11 -5.25 -4.33
C GLU A 108 6.86 -4.97 -5.82
N ARG A 109 6.33 -5.96 -6.52
CA ARG A 109 6.10 -5.87 -7.98
C ARG A 109 4.65 -6.06 -8.37
N MET A 110 3.79 -6.42 -7.43
CA MET A 110 2.49 -6.99 -7.74
C MET A 110 1.29 -6.13 -7.32
N TYR A 111 1.42 -5.26 -6.36
CA TYR A 111 0.36 -4.35 -5.87
C TYR A 111 -1.01 -5.04 -5.68
N LEU A 112 -1.00 -6.29 -5.17
CA LEU A 112 -2.21 -7.12 -5.05
C LEU A 112 -2.96 -6.90 -3.74
N LEU A 113 -2.26 -6.42 -2.72
CA LEU A 113 -2.82 -6.06 -1.43
C LEU A 113 -3.07 -4.56 -1.38
N GLY A 114 -3.97 -4.11 -0.50
CA GLY A 114 -4.33 -2.70 -0.41
C GLY A 114 -5.13 -2.17 -1.61
N ASP A 115 -5.13 -0.85 -1.76
CA ASP A 115 -5.79 -0.11 -2.84
C ASP A 115 -4.82 0.69 -3.73
N GLY A 116 -3.52 0.39 -3.70
CA GLY A 116 -2.46 1.10 -4.44
C GLY A 116 -2.68 1.19 -5.95
N ASN A 117 -3.29 0.16 -6.57
CA ASN A 117 -3.68 0.23 -7.97
C ASN A 117 -4.72 1.34 -8.23
N LEU A 118 -5.70 1.50 -7.32
CA LEU A 118 -6.70 2.55 -7.41
C LEU A 118 -6.07 3.92 -7.24
N ARG A 119 -5.20 4.10 -6.24
CA ARG A 119 -4.49 5.35 -5.97
C ARG A 119 -3.61 5.78 -7.14
N GLY A 120 -2.88 4.85 -7.73
CA GLY A 120 -2.09 5.12 -8.94
C GLY A 120 -2.97 5.57 -10.11
N ALA A 121 -4.10 4.90 -10.35
CA ALA A 121 -5.04 5.26 -11.41
C ALA A 121 -5.67 6.65 -11.19
N GLU A 122 -6.03 7.00 -9.96
CA GLU A 122 -6.57 8.32 -9.61
C GLU A 122 -5.57 9.46 -9.92
N ILE A 123 -4.28 9.28 -9.61
CA ILE A 123 -3.24 10.26 -9.93
C ILE A 123 -3.06 10.40 -11.44
N VAL A 124 -3.03 9.30 -12.18
CA VAL A 124 -2.93 9.32 -13.65
C VAL A 124 -4.16 9.99 -14.27
N ALA A 125 -5.34 9.84 -13.69
CA ALA A 125 -6.56 10.55 -14.10
C ALA A 125 -6.58 12.04 -13.74
N GLY A 126 -5.54 12.56 -13.06
CA GLY A 126 -5.40 13.98 -12.73
C GLY A 126 -5.87 14.36 -11.33
N THR A 127 -6.28 13.40 -10.49
CA THR A 127 -6.61 13.65 -9.09
C THR A 127 -5.33 14.03 -8.33
N SER A 128 -5.37 15.08 -7.53
CA SER A 128 -4.21 15.56 -6.76
C SER A 128 -4.47 15.68 -5.26
N PHE A 129 -5.64 15.25 -4.79
CA PHE A 129 -6.04 15.37 -3.40
C PHE A 129 -6.88 14.18 -2.96
N SER A 130 -6.55 13.62 -1.80
CA SER A 130 -7.36 12.65 -1.07
C SER A 130 -7.69 13.20 0.32
N PHE A 131 -8.90 12.95 0.81
CA PHE A 131 -9.34 13.40 2.13
C PHE A 131 -8.61 12.70 3.27
N THR A 132 -8.41 11.41 3.16
CA THR A 132 -7.80 10.58 4.21
C THR A 132 -6.29 10.74 4.29
N GLU A 133 -5.64 11.14 3.21
CA GLU A 133 -4.20 11.20 3.01
C GLU A 133 -3.76 12.45 2.23
N PRO A 134 -4.15 13.65 2.72
CA PRO A 134 -4.06 14.87 1.92
C PRO A 134 -2.64 15.23 1.48
N LEU A 135 -1.65 15.11 2.35
CA LEU A 135 -0.26 15.45 2.03
C LEU A 135 0.44 14.33 1.25
N ASP A 136 0.21 13.08 1.62
CA ASP A 136 0.84 11.94 0.92
C ASP A 136 0.41 11.89 -0.54
N PHE A 137 -0.90 11.95 -0.78
CA PHE A 137 -1.47 11.94 -2.13
C PHE A 137 -0.98 13.14 -2.96
N TYR A 138 -0.94 14.34 -2.37
CA TYR A 138 -0.44 15.54 -3.03
C TYR A 138 1.04 15.40 -3.42
N LEU A 139 1.88 14.86 -2.54
CA LEU A 139 3.32 14.65 -2.82
C LEU A 139 3.52 13.69 -3.98
N HIS A 140 2.80 12.57 -4.03
CA HIS A 140 2.88 11.61 -5.12
C HIS A 140 2.39 12.21 -6.45
N ALA A 141 1.26 12.92 -6.44
CA ALA A 141 0.74 13.61 -7.63
C ALA A 141 1.70 14.72 -8.14
N LEU A 142 2.29 15.49 -7.23
CA LEU A 142 3.28 16.53 -7.56
C LEU A 142 4.52 15.91 -8.20
N LEU A 143 5.07 14.85 -7.62
CA LEU A 143 6.26 14.17 -8.15
C LEU A 143 5.96 13.48 -9.49
N PHE A 144 4.78 12.91 -9.67
CA PHE A 144 4.34 12.37 -10.95
C PHE A 144 4.37 13.43 -12.05
N LYS A 145 3.84 14.62 -11.77
CA LYS A 145 3.84 15.75 -12.70
C LYS A 145 5.24 16.28 -13.04
N ILE A 146 6.14 16.32 -12.04
CA ILE A 146 7.51 16.86 -12.20
C ILE A 146 8.44 15.86 -12.87
N LEU A 147 8.48 14.62 -12.37
CA LEU A 147 9.45 13.60 -12.78
C LEU A 147 9.05 12.89 -14.07
N LYS A 148 7.78 12.89 -14.43
CA LYS A 148 7.22 12.20 -15.61
C LYS A 148 7.57 10.69 -15.64
N LEU A 149 7.78 10.09 -14.47
CA LEU A 149 8.00 8.66 -14.30
C LEU A 149 6.66 7.95 -14.14
N ASN A 150 6.68 6.61 -14.23
CA ASN A 150 5.52 5.81 -13.89
C ASN A 150 5.11 6.06 -12.42
N VAL A 151 3.82 6.23 -12.15
CA VAL A 151 3.30 6.55 -10.81
C VAL A 151 3.69 5.49 -9.78
N TYR A 152 3.68 4.22 -10.14
CA TYR A 152 4.08 3.12 -9.25
C TYR A 152 5.57 3.14 -8.90
N ASP A 153 6.43 3.57 -9.83
CA ASP A 153 7.86 3.73 -9.55
C ASP A 153 8.12 4.91 -8.60
N ILE A 154 7.29 5.95 -8.64
CA ILE A 154 7.36 7.08 -7.69
C ILE A 154 7.00 6.60 -6.27
N TYR A 155 5.89 5.86 -6.13
CA TYR A 155 5.54 5.24 -4.84
C TYR A 155 6.66 4.35 -4.33
N ALA A 156 7.18 3.44 -5.17
CA ALA A 156 8.27 2.54 -4.80
C ALA A 156 9.54 3.28 -4.39
N LEU A 157 9.91 4.35 -5.09
CA LEU A 157 11.08 5.18 -4.75
C LEU A 157 10.90 5.86 -3.40
N LEU A 158 9.75 6.53 -3.18
CA LEU A 158 9.46 7.19 -1.91
C LEU A 158 9.41 6.20 -0.75
N SER A 159 8.83 5.03 -0.97
CA SER A 159 8.80 3.95 0.00
C SER A 159 10.21 3.52 0.41
N CYS A 160 11.10 3.24 -0.55
CA CYS A 160 12.49 2.86 -0.26
C CYS A 160 13.27 3.98 0.44
N LEU A 161 13.09 5.25 0.05
CA LEU A 161 13.70 6.41 0.71
C LEU A 161 13.16 6.60 2.13
N ALA A 162 11.87 6.39 2.35
CA ALA A 162 11.27 6.37 3.68
C ALA A 162 11.89 5.28 4.56
N GLY A 163 12.20 4.10 3.99
CA GLY A 163 12.93 3.03 4.67
C GLY A 163 14.32 3.46 5.12
N VAL A 164 15.07 4.20 4.31
CA VAL A 164 16.37 4.77 4.69
C VAL A 164 16.22 5.71 5.90
N VAL A 165 15.22 6.59 5.88
CA VAL A 165 14.93 7.51 7.00
C VAL A 165 14.50 6.72 8.23
N PHE A 166 13.71 5.68 8.08
CA PHE A 166 13.32 4.78 9.18
C PHE A 166 14.55 4.14 9.83
N ILE A 167 15.46 3.54 9.06
CA ILE A 167 16.70 2.93 9.59
C ILE A 167 17.53 3.98 10.35
N TYR A 168 17.66 5.20 9.82
CA TYR A 168 18.35 6.29 10.48
C TYR A 168 17.71 6.64 11.84
N LEU A 169 16.39 6.78 11.89
CA LEU A 169 15.65 7.07 13.13
C LEU A 169 15.78 5.93 14.15
N VAL A 170 15.73 4.68 13.70
CA VAL A 170 15.91 3.51 14.58
C VAL A 170 17.32 3.46 15.17
N LEU A 171 18.35 3.77 14.38
CA LEU A 171 19.74 3.89 14.87
C LEU A 171 19.86 5.01 15.92
N LEU A 172 19.24 6.16 15.69
CA LEU A 172 19.19 7.26 16.66
C LEU A 172 18.44 6.87 17.93
N LEU A 173 17.30 6.21 17.81
CA LEU A 173 16.48 5.74 18.93
C LEU A 173 17.27 4.71 19.76
N ALA A 174 17.86 3.71 19.10
CA ALA A 174 18.69 2.70 19.75
C ALA A 174 19.86 3.33 20.51
N ASN A 175 20.52 4.31 19.90
CA ASN A 175 21.63 5.01 20.56
C ASN A 175 21.21 5.88 21.75
N LYS A 176 19.97 6.39 21.76
CA LYS A 176 19.46 7.23 22.85
C LYS A 176 18.80 6.44 23.97
N MET A 177 18.19 5.29 23.65
CA MET A 177 17.55 4.43 24.64
C MET A 177 18.52 3.42 25.25
N GLY A 178 19.48 2.88 24.46
CA GLY A 178 20.48 1.93 24.92
C GLY A 178 21.71 2.61 25.53
N GLN A 179 22.19 2.09 26.67
CA GLN A 179 23.41 2.59 27.38
C GLN A 179 24.70 1.95 26.83
N ASN A 180 24.65 0.66 26.50
CA ASN A 180 25.75 -0.11 25.95
C ASN A 180 25.47 -0.66 24.56
N GLY A 181 26.48 -1.27 23.93
CA GLY A 181 26.36 -1.81 22.57
C GLY A 181 25.29 -2.91 22.44
N GLU A 182 25.16 -3.77 23.46
CA GLU A 182 24.19 -4.87 23.45
C GLU A 182 22.75 -4.39 23.51
N GLU A 183 22.45 -3.39 24.35
CA GLU A 183 21.14 -2.77 24.40
C GLU A 183 20.77 -2.08 23.09
N LYS A 184 21.73 -1.35 22.50
CA LYS A 184 21.53 -0.68 21.21
C LYS A 184 21.27 -1.69 20.11
N PHE A 185 22.00 -2.79 20.09
CA PHE A 185 21.82 -3.87 19.15
C PHE A 185 20.44 -4.56 19.31
N LEU A 186 20.02 -4.83 20.55
CA LEU A 186 18.68 -5.36 20.84
C LEU A 186 17.58 -4.46 20.26
N ILE A 187 17.63 -3.16 20.58
CA ILE A 187 16.61 -2.19 20.14
C ILE A 187 16.58 -2.13 18.61
N PHE A 188 17.74 -1.96 17.99
CA PHE A 188 17.86 -1.88 16.54
C PHE A 188 17.35 -3.14 15.86
N SER A 189 17.81 -4.32 16.27
CA SER A 189 17.51 -5.59 15.61
C SER A 189 16.05 -5.95 15.69
N ILE A 190 15.37 -5.71 16.83
CA ILE A 190 13.93 -5.98 16.96
C ILE A 190 13.14 -5.05 16.06
N LEU A 191 13.43 -3.74 16.03
CA LEU A 191 12.69 -2.79 15.23
C LEU A 191 12.90 -3.01 13.72
N VAL A 192 14.10 -3.42 13.30
CA VAL A 192 14.38 -3.73 11.89
C VAL A 192 13.80 -5.08 11.47
N SER A 193 13.59 -6.02 12.38
CA SER A 193 12.98 -7.32 12.08
C SER A 193 11.45 -7.33 12.11
N MET A 194 10.77 -6.17 12.27
CA MET A 194 9.32 -6.08 12.23
C MET A 194 8.77 -6.35 10.82
N GLY A 195 7.66 -7.10 10.73
CA GLY A 195 6.96 -7.34 9.47
C GLY A 195 6.36 -6.08 8.85
N ALA A 196 6.04 -5.07 9.67
CA ALA A 196 5.60 -3.75 9.21
C ALA A 196 6.62 -3.07 8.28
N ASN A 197 7.90 -3.44 8.34
CA ASN A 197 8.95 -2.90 7.47
C ASN A 197 8.80 -3.31 6.00
N GLN A 198 7.89 -4.24 5.68
CA GLN A 198 7.45 -4.52 4.31
C GLN A 198 7.00 -3.24 3.59
N LEU A 199 6.44 -2.26 4.30
CA LEU A 199 6.08 -0.95 3.75
C LEU A 199 7.25 -0.24 3.05
N PHE A 200 8.51 -0.52 3.42
CA PHE A 200 9.71 0.11 2.85
C PHE A 200 10.29 -0.64 1.65
N LEU A 201 9.69 -1.75 1.28
CA LEU A 201 10.12 -2.56 0.15
C LEU A 201 9.34 -2.19 -1.12
N GLY A 202 9.34 -0.92 -1.49
CA GLY A 202 8.71 -0.43 -2.70
C GLY A 202 7.18 -0.54 -2.69
N TYR A 203 6.57 -0.55 -1.52
CA TYR A 203 5.13 -0.70 -1.35
C TYR A 203 4.37 0.51 -1.90
N VAL A 204 3.30 0.24 -2.66
CA VAL A 204 2.54 1.28 -3.37
C VAL A 204 1.29 1.61 -2.57
N GLU A 205 1.47 2.41 -1.53
CA GLU A 205 0.40 2.87 -0.63
C GLU A 205 0.82 4.10 0.16
N SER A 206 -0.15 4.81 0.73
CA SER A 206 0.03 6.08 1.43
C SER A 206 0.54 5.95 2.88
N TYR A 207 0.65 4.73 3.43
CA TYR A 207 0.98 4.55 4.86
C TYR A 207 2.47 4.64 5.16
N THR A 208 3.33 4.55 4.17
CA THR A 208 4.78 4.45 4.32
C THR A 208 5.38 5.70 4.97
N LEU A 209 5.08 6.88 4.44
CA LEU A 209 5.57 8.15 4.98
C LEU A 209 4.99 8.43 6.37
N MET A 210 3.71 8.13 6.57
CA MET A 210 3.03 8.26 7.86
C MET A 210 3.70 7.37 8.92
N TYR A 211 4.05 6.11 8.59
CA TYR A 211 4.72 5.22 9.53
C TYR A 211 6.09 5.76 9.97
N VAL A 212 6.88 6.33 9.05
CA VAL A 212 8.14 7.03 9.39
C VAL A 212 7.88 8.21 10.32
N ALA A 213 6.85 9.01 10.05
CA ALA A 213 6.46 10.14 10.90
C ALA A 213 6.05 9.67 12.30
N VAL A 214 5.33 8.55 12.44
CA VAL A 214 5.02 7.93 13.75
C VAL A 214 6.29 7.58 14.51
N VAL A 215 7.27 6.92 13.87
CA VAL A 215 8.55 6.58 14.53
C VAL A 215 9.35 7.84 14.90
N ALA A 216 9.35 8.85 14.04
CA ALA A 216 9.96 10.15 14.34
C ALA A 216 9.27 10.85 15.53
N PHE A 217 7.94 10.79 15.61
CA PHE A 217 7.18 11.30 16.75
C PHE A 217 7.61 10.61 18.06
N LEU A 218 7.73 9.29 18.06
CA LEU A 218 8.17 8.51 19.21
C LEU A 218 9.59 8.89 19.61
N PHE A 219 10.49 9.07 18.66
CA PHE A 219 11.87 9.48 18.90
C PHE A 219 11.97 10.89 19.52
N PHE A 220 11.31 11.90 18.93
CA PHE A 220 11.35 13.27 19.44
C PHE A 220 10.62 13.42 20.77
N SER A 221 9.54 12.67 20.96
CA SER A 221 8.84 12.60 22.26
C SER A 221 9.72 12.01 23.35
N TRP A 222 10.46 10.94 23.04
CA TRP A 222 11.46 10.37 23.92
C TRP A 222 12.53 11.39 24.31
N LEU A 223 13.09 12.12 23.33
CA LEU A 223 14.07 13.18 23.59
C LEU A 223 13.51 14.27 24.49
N TYR A 224 12.26 14.70 24.27
CA TYR A 224 11.58 15.67 25.10
C TYR A 224 11.43 15.15 26.54
N LEU A 225 10.99 13.94 26.74
CA LEU A 225 10.85 13.33 28.07
C LEU A 225 12.19 13.23 28.82
N GLN A 226 13.31 13.06 28.12
CA GLN A 226 14.64 13.01 28.73
C GLN A 226 15.20 14.40 29.05
N LYS A 227 15.01 15.38 28.17
CA LYS A 227 15.67 16.68 28.23
C LYS A 227 14.79 17.80 28.80
N GLY A 228 13.49 17.68 28.75
CA GLY A 228 12.54 18.72 29.17
C GLY A 228 12.39 19.90 28.22
N CYS A 229 13.05 19.87 27.06
CA CYS A 229 13.01 20.96 26.07
C CYS A 229 12.72 20.42 24.65
N GLY A 230 12.25 21.30 23.76
CA GLY A 230 12.00 20.94 22.34
C GLY A 230 10.64 20.31 22.07
N LEU A 231 9.60 20.61 22.87
CA LEU A 231 8.23 20.10 22.68
C LEU A 231 7.65 20.42 21.30
N TRP A 232 8.15 21.44 20.61
CA TRP A 232 7.70 21.80 19.27
C TRP A 232 8.00 20.71 18.22
N LEU A 233 9.09 19.92 18.42
CA LEU A 233 9.46 18.83 17.50
C LEU A 233 8.43 17.70 17.46
N PRO A 234 8.05 17.04 18.59
CA PRO A 234 6.98 16.05 18.55
C PRO A 234 5.64 16.65 18.10
N THR A 235 5.35 17.94 18.40
CA THR A 235 4.14 18.61 17.92
C THR A 235 4.15 18.74 16.40
N PHE A 236 5.26 19.22 15.82
CA PHE A 236 5.42 19.33 14.36
C PHE A 236 5.28 17.99 13.67
N VAL A 237 5.96 16.96 14.19
CA VAL A 237 5.91 15.61 13.58
C VAL A 237 4.53 14.96 13.74
N PHE A 238 3.81 15.25 14.83
CA PHE A 238 2.41 14.84 14.96
C PHE A 238 1.54 15.44 13.87
N LEU A 239 1.66 16.76 13.65
CA LEU A 239 0.91 17.44 12.58
C LEU A 239 1.28 16.89 11.20
N LEU A 240 2.56 16.61 10.97
CA LEU A 240 3.03 15.96 9.75
C LEU A 240 2.40 14.58 9.57
N ALA A 241 2.40 13.73 10.61
CA ALA A 241 1.79 12.40 10.56
C ALA A 241 0.30 12.46 10.24
N ALA A 242 -0.43 13.39 10.89
CA ALA A 242 -1.87 13.59 10.65
C ALA A 242 -2.15 14.16 9.24
N SER A 243 -1.26 14.99 8.68
CA SER A 243 -1.37 15.51 7.31
C SER A 243 -1.04 14.47 6.26
N LEU A 244 -0.11 13.55 6.55
CA LEU A 244 0.21 12.44 5.66
C LEU A 244 -0.95 11.43 5.61
N HIS A 245 -1.53 11.10 6.75
CA HIS A 245 -2.72 10.26 6.84
C HIS A 245 -3.48 10.52 8.14
N LEU A 246 -4.83 10.63 8.06
CA LEU A 246 -5.68 10.93 9.24
C LEU A 246 -5.53 9.93 10.39
N ALA A 247 -5.13 8.67 10.13
CA ALA A 247 -4.81 7.70 11.16
C ALA A 247 -3.72 8.18 12.14
N GLY A 248 -2.86 9.13 11.74
CA GLY A 248 -1.88 9.78 12.61
C GLY A 248 -2.50 10.48 13.83
N LEU A 249 -3.78 10.86 13.78
CA LEU A 249 -4.54 11.45 14.90
C LEU A 249 -4.62 10.53 16.13
N VAL A 250 -4.44 9.23 15.94
CA VAL A 250 -4.37 8.24 17.04
C VAL A 250 -3.28 8.57 18.07
N LEU A 251 -2.26 9.34 17.69
CA LEU A 251 -1.18 9.78 18.57
C LEU A 251 -1.58 10.97 19.49
N LEU A 252 -2.75 11.60 19.28
CA LEU A 252 -3.20 12.80 20.01
C LEU A 252 -3.20 12.61 21.53
N PRO A 253 -3.68 11.51 22.14
CA PRO A 253 -3.65 11.34 23.60
C PRO A 253 -2.23 11.40 24.17
N SER A 254 -1.25 10.84 23.47
CA SER A 254 0.16 10.88 23.87
C SER A 254 0.78 12.26 23.73
N LEU A 255 0.39 13.03 22.69
CA LEU A 255 0.81 14.42 22.54
C LEU A 255 0.25 15.31 23.66
N ILE A 256 -1.06 15.17 23.98
CA ILE A 256 -1.69 15.89 25.10
C ILE A 256 -0.91 15.60 26.40
N TYR A 257 -0.56 14.35 26.64
CA TYR A 257 0.26 13.98 27.80
C TYR A 257 1.59 14.72 27.86
N LEU A 258 2.31 14.88 26.74
CA LEU A 258 3.57 15.63 26.68
C LEU A 258 3.39 17.10 27.09
N TYR A 259 2.23 17.70 26.82
CA TYR A 259 1.92 19.06 27.26
C TYR A 259 1.59 19.15 28.75
N LEU A 260 1.02 18.08 29.33
CA LEU A 260 0.57 18.07 30.73
C LEU A 260 1.65 17.57 31.70
N VAL A 261 2.58 16.73 31.24
CA VAL A 261 3.61 16.13 32.10
C VAL A 261 4.54 17.20 32.68
N LYS A 262 4.71 17.17 34.01
CA LYS A 262 5.64 18.07 34.71
C LYS A 262 7.09 17.62 34.44
N MET A 263 7.88 18.49 33.87
CA MET A 263 9.31 18.26 33.64
C MET A 263 10.12 18.99 34.72
N PRO A 264 11.26 18.41 35.18
CA PRO A 264 12.17 19.12 36.07
C PRO A 264 12.64 20.42 35.41
N LYS A 265 12.66 21.51 36.18
CA LYS A 265 13.20 22.78 35.72
C LYS A 265 14.72 22.61 35.54
N ASN A 266 15.21 22.47 34.34
CA ASN A 266 16.64 22.58 34.06
C ASN A 266 17.04 24.06 34.11
N GLU A 267 18.08 24.38 34.85
CA GLU A 267 18.66 25.74 34.99
C GLU A 267 19.28 26.28 33.70
N VAL A 268 19.33 25.49 32.64
CA VAL A 268 19.92 25.90 31.36
C VAL A 268 18.91 26.72 30.55
N GLY A 269 19.04 28.03 30.66
CA GLY A 269 18.68 29.08 29.72
C GLY A 269 17.34 28.92 28.99
N ASN A 270 16.29 29.44 29.61
CA ASN A 270 14.96 29.60 29.04
C ASN A 270 14.96 30.65 27.88
N LYS A 271 15.63 30.38 26.77
CA LYS A 271 15.40 31.05 25.48
C LYS A 271 14.47 30.21 24.63
N SER A 272 13.25 29.95 25.12
CA SER A 272 12.20 29.41 24.30
C SER A 272 11.61 30.54 23.44
N ILE A 273 11.80 30.43 22.14
CA ILE A 273 11.31 31.37 21.11
C ILE A 273 9.77 31.51 21.13
N LEU A 274 9.06 30.62 21.79
CA LEU A 274 7.61 30.65 21.97
C LEU A 274 7.24 30.46 23.45
N LYS A 275 7.14 31.56 24.18
CA LYS A 275 6.51 31.61 25.51
C LYS A 275 4.98 31.45 25.48
N LEU A 276 4.40 30.81 24.46
CA LEU A 276 2.98 30.49 24.46
C LEU A 276 2.68 29.56 25.63
N LYS A 277 1.76 29.94 26.50
CA LYS A 277 1.34 29.06 27.61
C LYS A 277 0.85 27.74 27.02
N ARG A 278 1.32 26.62 27.53
CA ARG A 278 0.97 25.27 27.07
C ARG A 278 -0.52 25.04 26.79
N PRO A 279 -1.47 25.55 27.63
CA PRO A 279 -2.90 25.44 27.34
C PRO A 279 -3.35 26.17 26.07
N VAL A 280 -2.74 27.31 25.74
CA VAL A 280 -3.07 28.09 24.54
C VAL A 280 -2.67 27.35 23.29
N LEU A 281 -1.51 26.66 23.32
CA LEU A 281 -1.06 25.85 22.20
C LEU A 281 -1.92 24.57 22.00
N LEU A 282 -2.40 23.98 23.09
CA LEU A 282 -3.37 22.86 23.03
C LEU A 282 -4.72 23.31 22.47
N LEU A 283 -5.20 24.50 22.87
CA LEU A 283 -6.41 25.10 22.32
C LEU A 283 -6.25 25.40 20.82
N PHE A 284 -5.10 25.94 20.42
CA PHE A 284 -4.79 26.22 19.02
C PHE A 284 -4.74 24.91 18.18
N LEU A 285 -4.14 23.85 18.72
CA LEU A 285 -4.15 22.50 18.11
C LEU A 285 -5.58 21.95 17.99
N PHE A 286 -6.39 22.12 19.02
CA PHE A 286 -7.80 21.71 19.00
C PHE A 286 -8.58 22.45 17.91
N PHE A 287 -8.39 23.78 17.78
CA PHE A 287 -9.03 24.59 16.75
C PHE A 287 -8.50 24.25 15.34
N LEU A 288 -7.19 24.00 15.18
CA LEU A 288 -6.63 23.57 13.90
C LEU A 288 -7.20 22.22 13.45
N ILE A 289 -7.24 21.24 14.34
CA ILE A 289 -7.79 19.92 14.05
C ILE A 289 -9.31 20.00 13.84
N GLY A 290 -10.03 20.66 14.75
CA GLY A 290 -11.47 20.81 14.67
C GLY A 290 -11.91 21.65 13.47
N GLY A 291 -11.22 22.75 13.18
CA GLY A 291 -11.45 23.59 12.00
C GLY A 291 -11.12 22.87 10.70
N GLY A 292 -10.01 22.12 10.67
CA GLY A 292 -9.67 21.25 9.55
C GLY A 292 -10.75 20.21 9.28
N LEU A 293 -11.17 19.47 10.31
CA LEU A 293 -12.25 18.48 10.20
C LEU A 293 -13.59 19.10 9.79
N TRP A 294 -13.90 20.33 10.25
CA TRP A 294 -15.11 21.05 9.86
C TRP A 294 -15.09 21.48 8.39
N ILE A 295 -13.99 22.06 7.90
CA ILE A 295 -13.80 22.40 6.48
C ILE A 295 -13.90 21.16 5.61
N LEU A 296 -13.31 20.07 6.07
CA LEU A 296 -13.32 18.78 5.38
C LEU A 296 -14.75 18.20 5.31
N LYS A 297 -15.52 18.26 6.40
CA LYS A 297 -16.93 17.83 6.44
C LYS A 297 -17.80 18.60 5.44
N LYS A 298 -17.54 19.89 5.22
CA LYS A 298 -18.30 20.73 4.27
C LYS A 298 -18.07 20.33 2.81
N ASN A 299 -16.93 19.72 2.50
CA ASN A 299 -16.52 19.36 1.14
C ASN A 299 -16.67 17.85 0.83
N ILE A 300 -17.23 17.04 1.76
CA ILE A 300 -17.51 15.63 1.53
C ILE A 300 -18.87 15.48 0.83
N PRO A 301 -18.95 14.86 -0.36
CA PRO A 301 -20.20 14.74 -1.12
C PRO A 301 -21.28 13.84 -0.48
N SER A 302 -20.91 12.98 0.48
CA SER A 302 -21.86 12.08 1.16
C SER A 302 -21.50 11.92 2.65
N PRO A 303 -22.50 11.79 3.55
CA PRO A 303 -22.25 11.52 4.94
C PRO A 303 -21.65 10.12 5.10
N VAL A 304 -20.39 10.05 5.50
CA VAL A 304 -19.77 8.80 5.93
C VAL A 304 -20.46 8.38 7.23
N SER A 305 -21.19 7.27 7.22
CA SER A 305 -21.84 6.74 8.40
C SER A 305 -20.81 6.17 9.38
N LEU A 306 -21.03 6.30 10.68
CA LEU A 306 -20.15 5.68 11.69
C LEU A 306 -20.11 4.16 11.52
N ASP A 307 -21.18 3.55 11.04
CA ASP A 307 -21.29 2.12 10.77
C ASP A 307 -20.33 1.63 9.67
N SER A 308 -19.96 2.51 8.73
CA SER A 308 -18.98 2.18 7.69
C SER A 308 -17.53 2.29 8.18
N ILE A 309 -17.30 2.96 9.32
CA ILE A 309 -15.95 3.20 9.86
C ILE A 309 -15.65 2.29 11.05
N LEU A 310 -16.63 2.07 11.94
CA LEU A 310 -16.43 1.34 13.20
C LEU A 310 -17.19 0.01 13.20
N LEU A 311 -16.55 -1.02 13.73
CA LEU A 311 -17.19 -2.31 14.00
C LEU A 311 -18.07 -2.23 15.24
N PHE A 312 -19.34 -2.62 15.11
CA PHE A 312 -20.27 -2.71 16.23
C PHE A 312 -20.18 -4.05 16.94
N PRO A 313 -20.44 -4.09 18.28
CA PRO A 313 -20.33 -5.32 19.07
C PRO A 313 -21.26 -6.44 18.62
N LEU A 314 -22.47 -6.07 18.19
CA LEU A 314 -23.52 -6.98 17.73
C LEU A 314 -23.98 -6.47 16.36
N GLY A 315 -23.83 -7.27 15.33
CA GLY A 315 -24.28 -6.92 14.00
C GLY A 315 -25.78 -6.65 13.95
N SER A 316 -26.17 -5.61 13.21
CA SER A 316 -27.56 -5.17 13.07
C SER A 316 -28.35 -5.89 11.98
N SER A 317 -27.76 -6.87 11.25
CA SER A 317 -28.38 -7.59 10.13
C SER A 317 -27.74 -8.97 9.90
N GLU A 318 -28.29 -9.79 9.01
CA GLU A 318 -27.77 -11.10 8.60
C GLU A 318 -26.34 -11.10 8.05
N GLU A 319 -25.78 -9.92 7.75
CA GLU A 319 -24.34 -9.70 7.42
C GLU A 319 -23.39 -9.82 8.62
N SER A 320 -23.87 -10.20 9.80
CA SER A 320 -23.22 -10.10 11.10
C SER A 320 -22.13 -11.14 11.40
N LEU A 321 -21.65 -11.92 10.42
CA LEU A 321 -20.56 -12.88 10.63
C LEU A 321 -19.22 -12.22 10.99
N TYR A 322 -19.06 -10.91 10.72
CA TYR A 322 -17.85 -10.13 11.01
C TYR A 322 -18.19 -8.93 11.89
N SER A 323 -18.37 -9.17 13.17
CA SER A 323 -18.60 -8.15 14.21
C SER A 323 -17.38 -8.01 15.13
N LEU A 324 -17.35 -6.98 15.97
CA LEU A 324 -16.25 -6.67 16.88
C LEU A 324 -15.78 -7.87 17.73
N PHE A 325 -16.70 -8.68 18.21
CA PHE A 325 -16.41 -9.87 19.03
C PHE A 325 -16.52 -11.19 18.26
N SER A 326 -16.66 -11.16 16.94
CA SER A 326 -16.66 -12.39 16.15
C SER A 326 -15.31 -13.09 16.22
N PHE A 327 -15.33 -14.42 16.16
CA PHE A 327 -14.11 -15.22 16.12
C PHE A 327 -13.22 -14.84 14.92
N SER A 328 -13.82 -14.56 13.78
CA SER A 328 -13.13 -14.13 12.56
C SER A 328 -12.35 -12.84 12.78
N HIS A 329 -12.99 -11.81 13.36
CA HIS A 329 -12.34 -10.52 13.61
C HIS A 329 -11.19 -10.63 14.62
N ILE A 330 -11.43 -11.28 15.77
CA ILE A 330 -10.39 -11.46 16.80
C ILE A 330 -9.20 -12.25 16.23
N THR A 331 -9.47 -13.28 15.42
CA THR A 331 -8.42 -14.06 14.76
C THR A 331 -7.63 -13.20 13.76
N ASP A 332 -8.31 -12.35 13.00
CA ASP A 332 -7.66 -11.45 12.03
C ASP A 332 -6.78 -10.41 12.72
N VAL A 333 -7.25 -9.78 13.80
CA VAL A 333 -6.43 -8.86 14.61
C VAL A 333 -5.18 -9.58 15.14
N PHE A 334 -5.33 -10.80 15.65
CA PHE A 334 -4.22 -11.61 16.16
C PHE A 334 -3.22 -11.96 15.05
N ASN A 335 -3.69 -12.45 13.90
CA ASN A 335 -2.87 -12.72 12.72
C ASN A 335 -2.08 -11.48 12.29
N HIS A 336 -2.78 -10.35 12.23
CA HIS A 336 -2.18 -9.07 11.83
C HIS A 336 -1.06 -8.66 12.79
N GLN A 337 -1.32 -8.65 14.10
CA GLN A 337 -0.31 -8.22 15.08
C GLN A 337 0.92 -9.14 15.07
N LEU A 338 0.74 -10.45 14.86
CA LEU A 338 1.85 -11.40 14.69
C LEU A 338 2.56 -11.28 13.34
N LEU A 339 1.91 -10.74 12.30
CA LEU A 339 2.54 -10.44 11.03
C LEU A 339 3.42 -9.18 11.14
N VAL A 340 2.84 -8.07 11.61
CA VAL A 340 3.52 -6.76 11.61
C VAL A 340 4.58 -6.61 12.69
N SER A 341 4.43 -7.32 13.81
CA SER A 341 5.43 -7.37 14.89
C SER A 341 5.53 -8.77 15.51
N PRO A 342 6.25 -9.68 14.87
CA PRO A 342 6.27 -11.11 15.24
C PRO A 342 6.66 -11.40 16.68
N VAL A 343 7.45 -10.56 17.31
CA VAL A 343 7.95 -10.74 18.68
C VAL A 343 7.51 -9.64 19.65
N GLY A 344 7.05 -8.50 19.16
CA GLY A 344 6.71 -7.34 19.99
C GLY A 344 5.60 -7.64 21.00
N ALA A 345 4.51 -8.24 20.55
CA ALA A 345 3.40 -8.64 21.41
C ALA A 345 3.84 -9.64 22.49
N VAL A 346 4.69 -10.61 22.13
CA VAL A 346 5.21 -11.63 23.06
C VAL A 346 6.10 -11.01 24.13
N ILE A 347 6.98 -10.07 23.72
CA ILE A 347 7.84 -9.34 24.68
C ILE A 347 6.97 -8.58 25.67
N TRP A 348 5.99 -7.83 25.17
CA TRP A 348 5.13 -6.98 25.99
C TRP A 348 4.26 -7.79 26.95
N LEU A 349 3.56 -8.80 26.46
CA LEU A 349 2.74 -9.69 27.28
C LEU A 349 3.58 -10.47 28.29
N GLY A 350 4.73 -11.02 27.85
CA GLY A 350 5.65 -11.74 28.74
C GLY A 350 6.15 -10.87 29.89
N LEU A 351 6.47 -9.59 29.62
CA LEU A 351 6.89 -8.65 30.65
C LEU A 351 5.77 -8.33 31.64
N LEU A 352 4.55 -8.14 31.18
CA LEU A 352 3.39 -7.90 32.06
C LEU A 352 3.11 -9.10 32.97
N PHE A 353 3.17 -10.32 32.44
CA PHE A 353 2.93 -11.54 33.23
C PHE A 353 4.00 -11.81 34.28
N PHE A 354 5.29 -11.74 33.90
CA PHE A 354 6.39 -12.15 34.78
C PHE A 354 6.90 -11.03 35.69
N PHE A 355 6.69 -9.77 35.35
CA PHE A 355 7.34 -8.62 35.99
C PHE A 355 6.43 -7.44 36.32
N ASN A 356 5.10 -7.63 36.32
CA ASN A 356 4.10 -6.56 36.58
C ASN A 356 4.43 -5.70 37.83
N LYS A 357 4.90 -6.34 38.91
CA LYS A 357 5.29 -5.65 40.18
C LYS A 357 6.59 -4.88 40.10
N ARG A 358 7.41 -5.05 39.06
CA ARG A 358 8.74 -4.44 38.90
C ARG A 358 8.85 -3.42 37.78
N ILE A 359 7.87 -3.44 36.91
CA ILE A 359 7.72 -2.45 35.86
C ILE A 359 7.15 -1.20 36.51
N ASN A 360 7.89 -0.09 36.40
CA ASN A 360 7.38 1.19 36.86
C ASN A 360 6.38 1.73 35.82
N LEU A 361 5.12 1.28 35.92
CA LEU A 361 4.05 1.73 35.04
C LEU A 361 3.74 3.23 35.19
N LYS A 362 4.14 3.83 36.31
CA LYS A 362 3.94 5.25 36.60
C LYS A 362 5.10 6.15 36.12
N SER A 363 6.16 5.57 35.52
CA SER A 363 7.19 6.43 34.94
C SER A 363 6.63 7.23 33.76
N LYS A 364 7.12 8.45 33.58
CA LYS A 364 6.65 9.33 32.49
C LYS A 364 6.82 8.71 31.11
N GLU A 365 7.86 7.93 30.91
CA GLU A 365 8.17 7.21 29.67
C GLU A 365 7.19 6.06 29.44
N THR A 366 6.96 5.24 30.46
CA THR A 366 6.02 4.11 30.35
C THR A 366 4.59 4.62 30.13
N THR A 367 4.17 5.65 30.87
CA THR A 367 2.86 6.29 30.67
C THR A 367 2.71 6.84 29.25
N PHE A 368 3.74 7.52 28.73
CA PHE A 368 3.74 8.01 27.36
C PHE A 368 3.57 6.87 26.34
N PHE A 369 4.38 5.82 26.42
CA PHE A 369 4.27 4.70 25.50
C PHE A 369 2.96 3.93 25.64
N LEU A 370 2.34 3.85 26.82
CA LEU A 370 1.01 3.28 26.99
C LEU A 370 -0.05 4.12 26.29
N LEU A 371 0.05 5.47 26.36
CA LEU A 371 -0.84 6.39 25.68
C LEU A 371 -0.64 6.42 24.16
N VAL A 372 0.44 5.89 23.64
CA VAL A 372 0.61 5.56 22.21
C VAL A 372 -0.01 4.20 21.91
N THR A 373 0.35 3.18 22.68
CA THR A 373 0.02 1.77 22.43
C THR A 373 -1.49 1.51 22.49
N ILE A 374 -2.16 2.00 23.54
CA ILE A 374 -3.59 1.69 23.76
C ILE A 374 -4.46 2.24 22.63
N PRO A 375 -4.35 3.54 22.23
CA PRO A 375 -5.12 4.04 21.09
C PRO A 375 -4.79 3.34 19.77
N GLN A 376 -3.53 2.97 19.52
CA GLN A 376 -3.14 2.22 18.33
C GLN A 376 -3.79 0.83 18.29
N LEU A 377 -3.81 0.10 19.41
CA LEU A 377 -4.47 -1.20 19.49
C LEU A 377 -6.00 -1.08 19.40
N LEU A 378 -6.58 -0.03 20.00
CA LEU A 378 -8.01 0.26 19.84
C LEU A 378 -8.36 0.60 18.39
N PHE A 379 -7.52 1.37 17.68
CA PHE A 379 -7.68 1.62 16.25
C PHE A 379 -7.70 0.30 15.46
N ALA A 380 -6.76 -0.61 15.71
CA ALA A 380 -6.72 -1.91 15.05
C ALA A 380 -7.95 -2.78 15.40
N LEU A 381 -8.48 -2.67 16.60
CA LEU A 381 -9.61 -3.48 17.05
C LEU A 381 -10.96 -2.94 16.57
N LEU A 382 -11.14 -1.61 16.56
CA LEU A 382 -12.45 -0.97 16.37
C LEU A 382 -12.72 -0.55 14.92
N LEU A 383 -11.67 -0.39 14.09
CA LEU A 383 -11.86 0.10 12.72
C LEU A 383 -12.28 -1.05 11.79
N THR A 384 -13.23 -0.74 10.90
CA THR A 384 -13.70 -1.69 9.88
C THR A 384 -12.70 -1.76 8.72
N PRO A 385 -12.07 -2.92 8.45
CA PRO A 385 -11.24 -3.08 7.26
C PRO A 385 -12.13 -3.17 6.01
N GLN A 386 -12.00 -2.22 5.10
CA GLN A 386 -12.87 -2.12 3.91
C GLN A 386 -12.62 -3.26 2.90
N LEU A 387 -11.36 -3.64 2.72
CA LEU A 387 -10.95 -4.74 1.85
C LEU A 387 -10.81 -6.08 2.58
N GLY A 388 -11.06 -6.09 3.91
CA GLY A 388 -10.75 -7.20 4.81
C GLY A 388 -9.33 -7.11 5.37
N TYR A 389 -9.15 -7.55 6.61
CA TYR A 389 -7.91 -7.41 7.37
C TYR A 389 -6.64 -7.88 6.65
N PRO A 390 -6.64 -9.03 5.93
CA PRO A 390 -5.44 -9.48 5.24
C PRO A 390 -5.00 -8.57 4.10
N ARG A 391 -5.93 -7.81 3.49
CA ARG A 391 -5.65 -6.89 2.40
C ARG A 391 -5.36 -5.47 2.89
N ASP A 392 -6.04 -5.02 3.95
CA ASP A 392 -5.83 -3.72 4.60
C ASP A 392 -4.72 -3.78 5.68
N TRP A 393 -3.78 -4.75 5.59
CA TRP A 393 -2.74 -4.96 6.60
C TRP A 393 -1.88 -3.71 6.82
N ASP A 394 -1.66 -2.94 5.79
CA ASP A 394 -0.84 -1.73 5.74
C ASP A 394 -1.46 -0.57 6.51
N LEU A 395 -2.80 -0.39 6.42
CA LEU A 395 -3.55 0.57 7.23
C LEU A 395 -3.30 0.38 8.73
N PHE A 396 -3.16 -0.86 9.17
CA PHE A 396 -2.97 -1.19 10.58
C PHE A 396 -1.49 -1.40 10.96
N ALA A 397 -0.55 -1.40 10.01
CA ALA A 397 0.86 -1.72 10.26
C ALA A 397 1.51 -0.81 11.30
N PHE A 398 1.19 0.48 11.30
CA PHE A 398 1.74 1.46 12.25
C PHE A 398 1.32 1.20 13.71
N THR A 399 0.24 0.46 13.94
CA THR A 399 -0.25 0.14 15.29
C THR A 399 0.72 -0.74 16.07
N SER A 400 1.64 -1.43 15.38
CA SER A 400 2.67 -2.25 15.99
C SER A 400 3.81 -1.45 16.63
N SER A 401 4.00 -0.18 16.26
CA SER A 401 5.14 0.64 16.69
C SER A 401 5.12 0.92 18.20
N GLY A 402 3.95 1.26 18.76
CA GLY A 402 3.80 1.61 20.18
C GLY A 402 4.17 0.47 21.11
N TYR A 403 3.51 -0.68 20.99
CA TYR A 403 3.76 -1.81 21.89
C TYR A 403 5.12 -2.48 21.67
N THR A 404 5.65 -2.43 20.45
CA THR A 404 6.98 -2.99 20.18
C THR A 404 8.06 -2.14 20.86
N ILE A 405 8.01 -0.82 20.70
CA ILE A 405 8.97 0.09 21.35
C ILE A 405 8.80 0.05 22.88
N LEU A 406 7.56 0.02 23.39
CA LEU A 406 7.29 -0.16 24.81
C LEU A 406 7.89 -1.47 25.33
N GLY A 407 7.65 -2.58 24.64
CA GLY A 407 8.19 -3.89 25.01
C GLY A 407 9.71 -3.90 25.07
N VAL A 408 10.37 -3.38 24.04
CA VAL A 408 11.83 -3.27 23.97
C VAL A 408 12.38 -2.37 25.07
N TYR A 409 11.74 -1.21 25.31
CA TYR A 409 12.10 -0.31 26.40
C TYR A 409 12.02 -0.99 27.76
N LEU A 410 10.94 -1.66 28.06
CA LEU A 410 10.75 -2.36 29.34
C LEU A 410 11.73 -3.55 29.47
N LEU A 411 12.00 -4.25 28.38
CA LEU A 411 12.98 -5.35 28.35
C LEU A 411 14.39 -4.84 28.68
N VAL A 412 14.81 -3.75 28.08
CA VAL A 412 16.10 -3.10 28.38
C VAL A 412 16.16 -2.66 29.84
N GLN A 413 15.12 -2.00 30.36
CA GLN A 413 15.07 -1.60 31.78
C GLN A 413 15.18 -2.80 32.75
N LEU A 414 14.57 -3.91 32.37
CA LEU A 414 14.65 -5.14 33.15
C LEU A 414 16.06 -5.73 33.15
N PHE A 415 16.71 -5.83 31.98
CA PHE A 415 18.07 -6.36 31.87
C PHE A 415 19.09 -5.52 32.61
N ARG A 416 18.97 -4.20 32.62
CA ARG A 416 19.83 -3.31 33.44
C ARG A 416 19.80 -3.65 34.91
N LYS A 417 18.62 -4.07 35.40
CA LYS A 417 18.44 -4.45 36.83
C LYS A 417 18.89 -5.88 37.14
N LEU A 418 19.01 -6.74 36.13
CA LEU A 418 19.16 -8.17 36.33
C LEU A 418 20.52 -8.73 35.91
N GLN A 419 20.85 -8.68 34.65
CA GLN A 419 22.13 -9.20 34.08
C GLN A 419 22.33 -8.63 32.68
N PRO A 420 23.06 -7.55 32.51
CA PRO A 420 23.27 -6.89 31.20
C PRO A 420 23.85 -7.82 30.14
N GLU A 421 24.78 -8.70 30.52
CA GLU A 421 25.46 -9.63 29.60
C GLU A 421 24.57 -10.63 28.87
N LYS A 422 23.35 -10.87 29.36
CA LYS A 422 22.41 -11.82 28.75
C LYS A 422 21.48 -11.20 27.72
N VAL A 423 21.53 -9.89 27.54
CA VAL A 423 20.75 -9.16 26.51
C VAL A 423 20.98 -9.76 25.13
N ARG A 424 22.22 -10.00 24.77
CA ARG A 424 22.62 -10.47 23.44
C ARG A 424 22.04 -11.84 23.07
N TYR A 425 21.95 -12.78 24.05
CA TYR A 425 21.42 -14.12 23.79
C TYR A 425 19.91 -14.10 23.53
N VAL A 426 19.20 -13.28 24.28
CA VAL A 426 17.75 -13.06 24.05
C VAL A 426 17.51 -12.36 22.73
N THR A 427 18.38 -11.40 22.36
CA THR A 427 18.29 -10.70 21.08
C THR A 427 18.31 -11.66 19.92
N LEU A 428 19.28 -12.57 19.88
CA LEU A 428 19.43 -13.51 18.76
C LEU A 428 18.21 -14.46 18.66
N ALA A 429 17.68 -14.94 19.78
CA ALA A 429 16.48 -15.78 19.78
C ALA A 429 15.24 -15.04 19.25
N LEU A 430 15.03 -13.79 19.69
CA LEU A 430 13.91 -12.96 19.23
C LEU A 430 14.02 -12.62 17.74
N VAL A 431 15.22 -12.23 17.27
CA VAL A 431 15.47 -11.90 15.86
C VAL A 431 15.27 -13.12 14.98
N ALA A 432 15.81 -14.30 15.34
CA ALA A 432 15.61 -15.53 14.59
C ALA A 432 14.12 -15.87 14.49
N THR A 433 13.35 -15.71 15.58
CA THR A 433 11.89 -15.92 15.59
C THR A 433 11.17 -14.92 14.70
N ALA A 434 11.59 -13.66 14.66
CA ALA A 434 11.00 -12.65 13.78
C ALA A 434 11.27 -12.96 12.30
N LEU A 435 12.49 -13.38 11.96
CA LEU A 435 12.89 -13.68 10.60
C LEU A 435 12.12 -14.85 9.98
N ILE A 436 11.68 -15.83 10.77
CA ILE A 436 10.79 -16.92 10.32
C ILE A 436 9.45 -16.38 9.77
N SER A 437 9.05 -15.19 10.18
CA SER A 437 7.86 -14.52 9.64
C SER A 437 8.18 -13.55 8.52
N THR A 438 9.18 -12.70 8.75
CA THR A 438 9.44 -11.54 7.89
C THR A 438 10.09 -11.92 6.56
N LEU A 439 10.98 -12.94 6.55
CA LEU A 439 11.58 -13.39 5.28
C LEU A 439 10.57 -14.05 4.34
N PRO A 440 9.72 -15.01 4.76
CA PRO A 440 8.65 -15.51 3.91
C PRO A 440 7.66 -14.43 3.49
N TRP A 441 7.34 -13.47 4.37
CA TRP A 441 6.49 -12.34 4.05
C TRP A 441 7.06 -11.50 2.90
N THR A 442 8.33 -11.13 2.98
CA THR A 442 9.02 -10.42 1.90
C THR A 442 9.05 -11.24 0.62
N TYR A 443 9.40 -12.53 0.71
CA TYR A 443 9.45 -13.41 -0.45
C TYR A 443 8.12 -13.50 -1.19
N VAL A 444 7.02 -13.69 -0.47
CA VAL A 444 5.67 -13.76 -1.07
C VAL A 444 5.34 -12.47 -1.82
N ASN A 445 5.60 -11.30 -1.24
CA ASN A 445 5.25 -10.03 -1.88
C ASN A 445 6.17 -9.66 -3.05
N THR A 446 7.37 -10.26 -3.14
CA THR A 446 8.30 -10.05 -4.26
C THR A 446 8.17 -11.09 -5.37
N THR A 447 7.44 -12.19 -5.12
CA THR A 447 7.29 -13.33 -6.04
C THR A 447 5.86 -13.39 -6.58
N GLN A 448 5.72 -13.13 -7.88
CA GLN A 448 4.43 -12.98 -8.55
C GLN A 448 3.47 -14.15 -8.32
N ASP A 449 3.89 -15.37 -8.62
CA ASP A 449 3.03 -16.55 -8.52
C ASP A 449 2.57 -16.77 -7.07
N LYS A 450 3.48 -16.56 -6.10
CA LYS A 450 3.17 -16.73 -4.68
C LYS A 450 2.26 -15.65 -4.11
N ALA A 451 2.42 -14.40 -4.56
CA ALA A 451 1.51 -13.32 -4.22
C ALA A 451 0.09 -13.58 -4.75
N THR A 452 -0.01 -14.04 -6.00
CA THR A 452 -1.27 -14.40 -6.66
C THR A 452 -1.96 -15.58 -5.96
N GLU A 453 -1.22 -16.66 -5.69
CA GLU A 453 -1.70 -17.84 -4.96
C GLU A 453 -2.23 -17.44 -3.56
N ARG A 454 -1.45 -16.63 -2.83
CA ARG A 454 -1.82 -16.16 -1.50
C ARG A 454 -3.07 -15.29 -1.54
N LEU A 455 -3.19 -14.37 -2.50
CA LEU A 455 -4.40 -13.56 -2.62
C LEU A 455 -5.62 -14.44 -2.88
N GLY A 456 -5.52 -15.47 -3.72
CA GLY A 456 -6.59 -16.44 -3.94
C GLY A 456 -7.07 -17.10 -2.63
N HIS A 457 -6.14 -17.55 -1.77
CA HIS A 457 -6.51 -18.11 -0.45
C HIS A 457 -7.14 -17.06 0.46
N ILE A 458 -6.66 -15.81 0.45
CA ILE A 458 -7.24 -14.71 1.24
C ILE A 458 -8.68 -14.41 0.82
N LEU A 459 -8.98 -14.41 -0.47
CA LEU A 459 -10.33 -14.10 -0.98
C LEU A 459 -11.36 -15.14 -0.56
N ASN A 460 -10.95 -16.38 -0.37
CA ASN A 460 -11.81 -17.44 0.16
C ASN A 460 -12.15 -17.27 1.66
N LEU A 461 -11.39 -16.44 2.40
CA LEU A 461 -11.65 -16.21 3.83
C LEU A 461 -12.77 -15.21 4.08
N ASP A 462 -13.02 -14.28 3.14
CA ASP A 462 -14.04 -13.24 3.24
C ASP A 462 -14.69 -13.02 1.87
N VAL A 463 -15.57 -13.94 1.50
CA VAL A 463 -16.22 -13.96 0.19
C VAL A 463 -17.02 -12.68 -0.07
N GLN A 464 -17.66 -12.10 0.95
CA GLN A 464 -18.46 -10.87 0.80
C GLN A 464 -17.63 -9.66 0.32
N ARG A 465 -16.35 -9.58 0.73
CA ARG A 465 -15.42 -8.51 0.33
C ARG A 465 -14.48 -8.91 -0.80
N ALA A 466 -14.63 -10.13 -1.32
CA ALA A 466 -13.72 -10.68 -2.31
C ALA A 466 -13.85 -10.05 -3.71
N ALA A 467 -14.98 -9.43 -4.06
CA ALA A 467 -15.22 -8.89 -5.39
C ALA A 467 -14.11 -7.93 -5.90
N LEU A 468 -13.66 -7.00 -5.06
CA LEU A 468 -12.53 -6.12 -5.37
C LEU A 468 -11.20 -6.86 -5.48
N GLY A 469 -11.03 -7.96 -4.75
CA GLY A 469 -9.85 -8.80 -4.84
C GLY A 469 -9.78 -9.58 -6.14
N HIS A 470 -10.92 -10.11 -6.61
CA HIS A 470 -11.02 -10.73 -7.93
C HIS A 470 -10.79 -9.72 -9.06
N GLU A 471 -11.25 -8.48 -8.91
CA GLU A 471 -10.89 -7.38 -9.80
C GLU A 471 -9.35 -7.17 -9.86
N CYS A 472 -8.67 -7.13 -8.71
CA CYS A 472 -7.20 -7.02 -8.66
C CYS A 472 -6.50 -8.20 -9.35
N LEU A 473 -6.98 -9.44 -9.13
CA LEU A 473 -6.47 -10.62 -9.81
C LEU A 473 -6.68 -10.57 -11.32
N ALA A 474 -7.87 -10.14 -11.77
CA ALA A 474 -8.18 -9.98 -13.18
C ALA A 474 -7.22 -8.98 -13.86
N TYR A 475 -7.02 -7.79 -13.29
CA TYR A 475 -6.02 -6.84 -13.81
C TYR A 475 -4.60 -7.39 -13.80
N ASN A 476 -4.24 -8.19 -12.80
CA ASN A 476 -2.95 -8.85 -12.78
C ASN A 476 -2.79 -9.86 -13.91
N TYR A 477 -3.79 -10.71 -14.15
CA TYR A 477 -3.78 -11.67 -15.26
C TYR A 477 -3.79 -10.97 -16.62
N ARG A 478 -4.48 -9.82 -16.77
CA ARG A 478 -4.39 -8.96 -17.97
C ARG A 478 -2.95 -8.53 -18.24
N ARG A 479 -2.25 -8.03 -17.22
CA ARG A 479 -0.84 -7.62 -17.34
C ARG A 479 0.08 -8.77 -17.73
N LEU A 480 -0.29 -10.01 -17.37
CA LEU A 480 0.44 -11.23 -17.70
C LEU A 480 0.05 -11.83 -19.07
N GLY A 481 -0.94 -11.25 -19.75
CA GLY A 481 -1.50 -11.78 -21.00
C GLY A 481 -2.27 -13.11 -20.84
N GLN A 482 -2.69 -13.47 -19.60
CA GLN A 482 -3.41 -14.71 -19.29
C GLN A 482 -4.94 -14.46 -19.34
N LYS A 483 -5.47 -14.31 -20.55
CA LYS A 483 -6.84 -13.86 -20.80
C LYS A 483 -7.91 -14.81 -20.23
N GLU A 484 -7.69 -16.10 -20.26
CA GLU A 484 -8.62 -17.09 -19.72
C GLU A 484 -8.78 -16.91 -18.21
N LYS A 485 -7.68 -16.77 -17.49
CA LYS A 485 -7.71 -16.55 -16.03
C LYS A 485 -8.27 -15.17 -15.69
N GLU A 486 -8.00 -14.16 -16.52
CA GLU A 486 -8.60 -12.83 -16.36
C GLU A 486 -10.11 -12.93 -16.45
N ALA A 487 -10.65 -13.65 -17.45
CA ALA A 487 -12.09 -13.86 -17.61
C ALA A 487 -12.69 -14.59 -16.40
N GLU A 488 -12.06 -15.66 -15.91
CA GLU A 488 -12.50 -16.38 -14.71
C GLU A 488 -12.60 -15.48 -13.47
N GLU A 489 -11.63 -14.60 -13.28
CA GLU A 489 -11.65 -13.68 -12.13
C GLU A 489 -12.73 -12.60 -12.26
N TRP A 490 -12.99 -12.09 -13.48
CA TRP A 490 -14.12 -11.21 -13.72
C TRP A 490 -15.47 -11.90 -13.48
N GLU A 491 -15.62 -13.17 -13.87
CA GLU A 491 -16.82 -13.96 -13.59
C GLU A 491 -17.09 -14.10 -12.09
N LYS A 492 -16.05 -14.42 -11.30
CA LYS A 492 -16.14 -14.47 -9.84
C LYS A 492 -16.52 -13.11 -9.23
N ALA A 493 -15.92 -12.02 -9.73
CA ALA A 493 -16.26 -10.67 -9.28
C ALA A 493 -17.73 -10.32 -9.56
N ILE A 494 -18.26 -10.70 -10.72
CA ILE A 494 -19.67 -10.49 -11.13
C ILE A 494 -20.62 -11.30 -10.25
N GLN A 495 -20.29 -12.56 -9.94
CA GLN A 495 -21.12 -13.40 -9.05
C GLN A 495 -21.28 -12.78 -7.66
N LEU A 496 -20.23 -12.12 -7.15
CA LEU A 496 -20.22 -11.47 -5.83
C LEU A 496 -20.82 -10.07 -5.85
N SER A 497 -20.69 -9.36 -6.97
CA SER A 497 -21.17 -7.98 -7.10
C SER A 497 -21.46 -7.68 -8.56
N ASN A 498 -22.75 -7.62 -8.90
CA ASN A 498 -23.22 -7.41 -10.27
C ASN A 498 -23.04 -5.94 -10.73
N LYS A 499 -21.80 -5.42 -10.63
CA LYS A 499 -21.47 -4.05 -11.05
C LYS A 499 -21.29 -3.97 -12.57
N PRO A 500 -21.92 -2.99 -13.25
CA PRO A 500 -21.79 -2.83 -14.71
C PRO A 500 -20.34 -2.79 -15.19
N ARG A 501 -19.42 -2.19 -14.42
CA ARG A 501 -18.01 -2.11 -14.78
C ARG A 501 -17.30 -3.48 -14.86
N TYR A 502 -17.68 -4.46 -14.02
CA TYR A 502 -17.12 -5.81 -14.06
C TYR A 502 -17.57 -6.55 -15.31
N ILE A 503 -18.86 -6.42 -15.64
CA ILE A 503 -19.46 -7.03 -16.83
C ILE A 503 -18.87 -6.42 -18.11
N LYS A 504 -18.62 -5.10 -18.13
CA LYS A 504 -17.93 -4.42 -19.25
C LYS A 504 -16.53 -4.94 -19.45
N ASN A 505 -15.76 -5.06 -18.36
CA ASN A 505 -14.39 -5.57 -18.41
C ASN A 505 -14.34 -7.02 -18.93
N LEU A 506 -15.25 -7.89 -18.47
CA LEU A 506 -15.37 -9.25 -19.00
C LEU A 506 -15.73 -9.24 -20.49
N GLY A 507 -16.63 -8.37 -20.91
CA GLY A 507 -16.97 -8.18 -22.32
C GLY A 507 -15.76 -7.79 -23.16
N ALA A 508 -14.91 -6.88 -22.64
CA ALA A 508 -13.66 -6.49 -23.30
C ALA A 508 -12.67 -7.65 -23.42
N VAL A 509 -12.51 -8.47 -22.37
CA VAL A 509 -11.68 -9.68 -22.41
C VAL A 509 -12.15 -10.64 -23.49
N TYR A 510 -13.45 -10.88 -23.59
CA TYR A 510 -14.00 -11.73 -24.63
C TYR A 510 -13.77 -11.17 -26.05
N VAL A 511 -13.78 -9.84 -26.22
CA VAL A 511 -13.37 -9.22 -27.50
C VAL A 511 -11.92 -9.54 -27.82
N GLU A 512 -11.01 -9.41 -26.85
CA GLU A 512 -9.59 -9.70 -27.02
C GLU A 512 -9.29 -11.18 -27.27
N MET A 513 -10.17 -12.08 -26.78
CA MET A 513 -10.12 -13.53 -27.05
C MET A 513 -10.74 -13.91 -28.40
N GLY A 514 -11.40 -12.97 -29.10
CA GLY A 514 -12.13 -13.24 -30.32
C GLY A 514 -13.51 -13.87 -30.10
N GLU A 515 -13.99 -13.98 -28.85
CA GLU A 515 -15.26 -14.58 -28.47
C GLU A 515 -16.39 -13.56 -28.55
N TYR A 516 -16.61 -13.01 -29.75
CA TYR A 516 -17.51 -11.85 -29.96
C TYR A 516 -18.95 -12.09 -29.55
N GLN A 517 -19.47 -13.34 -29.65
CA GLN A 517 -20.81 -13.68 -29.20
C GLN A 517 -20.95 -13.52 -27.69
N LYS A 518 -19.96 -14.02 -26.90
CA LYS A 518 -19.96 -13.86 -25.46
C LYS A 518 -19.81 -12.39 -25.07
N ALA A 519 -18.93 -11.65 -25.76
CA ALA A 519 -18.78 -10.22 -25.57
C ALA A 519 -20.10 -9.46 -25.76
N ALA A 520 -20.82 -9.74 -26.86
CA ALA A 520 -22.11 -9.13 -27.14
C ALA A 520 -23.16 -9.45 -26.07
N GLN A 521 -23.17 -10.69 -25.57
CA GLN A 521 -24.03 -11.09 -24.47
C GLN A 521 -23.76 -10.28 -23.21
N LYS A 522 -22.49 -10.17 -22.79
CA LYS A 522 -22.11 -9.43 -21.59
C LYS A 522 -22.41 -7.94 -21.71
N LEU A 523 -22.12 -7.31 -22.84
CA LEU A 523 -22.46 -5.90 -23.06
C LEU A 523 -23.96 -5.65 -23.04
N LYS A 524 -24.78 -6.58 -23.53
CA LYS A 524 -26.25 -6.51 -23.39
C LYS A 524 -26.71 -6.64 -21.94
N GLU A 525 -26.03 -7.44 -21.12
CA GLU A 525 -26.32 -7.52 -19.68
C GLU A 525 -26.11 -6.16 -19.02
N VAL A 526 -25.05 -5.40 -19.40
CA VAL A 526 -24.85 -4.03 -18.94
C VAL A 526 -26.00 -3.11 -19.32
N LEU A 527 -26.45 -3.18 -20.58
CA LEU A 527 -27.59 -2.35 -21.07
C LEU A 527 -28.93 -2.70 -20.44
N LYS A 528 -29.07 -3.90 -19.84
CA LYS A 528 -30.27 -4.22 -19.03
C LYS A 528 -30.18 -3.51 -17.65
N LEU A 529 -29.01 -3.27 -17.11
CA LEU A 529 -28.80 -2.56 -15.85
C LEU A 529 -28.83 -1.04 -16.04
N ASP A 530 -28.21 -0.56 -17.11
CA ASP A 530 -28.18 0.85 -17.50
C ASP A 530 -28.45 0.97 -19.02
N PRO A 531 -29.70 1.20 -19.44
CA PRO A 531 -30.05 1.36 -20.84
C PRO A 531 -29.42 2.59 -21.51
N ASN A 532 -28.95 3.55 -20.76
CA ASN A 532 -28.36 4.80 -21.26
C ASN A 532 -26.82 4.82 -21.21
N ASP A 533 -26.15 3.69 -20.87
CA ASP A 533 -24.71 3.61 -20.88
C ASP A 533 -24.15 3.70 -22.32
N HIS A 534 -23.96 4.95 -22.79
CA HIS A 534 -23.50 5.27 -24.14
C HIS A 534 -22.18 4.61 -24.54
N PRO A 535 -21.14 4.42 -23.64
CA PRO A 535 -19.93 3.67 -23.99
C PRO A 535 -20.25 2.22 -24.36
N THR A 536 -21.15 1.56 -23.61
CA THR A 536 -21.53 0.17 -23.89
C THR A 536 -22.30 0.03 -25.21
N HIS A 537 -23.13 1.01 -25.58
CA HIS A 537 -23.73 1.03 -26.92
C HIS A 537 -22.67 1.08 -28.02
N SER A 538 -21.67 1.95 -27.88
CA SER A 538 -20.54 2.06 -28.83
C SER A 538 -19.74 0.75 -28.92
N ASP A 539 -19.40 0.15 -27.77
CA ASP A 539 -18.63 -1.11 -27.72
C ASP A 539 -19.44 -2.27 -28.33
N LEU A 540 -20.72 -2.36 -28.02
CA LEU A 540 -21.58 -3.39 -28.60
C LEU A 540 -21.72 -3.20 -30.10
N GLY A 541 -21.75 -1.95 -30.59
CA GLY A 541 -21.71 -1.63 -32.02
C GLY A 541 -20.44 -2.18 -32.68
N LYS A 542 -19.29 -1.94 -32.11
CA LYS A 542 -17.98 -2.49 -32.56
C LYS A 542 -17.98 -4.02 -32.56
N VAL A 543 -18.52 -4.64 -31.54
CA VAL A 543 -18.62 -6.12 -31.45
C VAL A 543 -19.52 -6.66 -32.57
N TYR A 544 -20.62 -5.98 -32.90
CA TYR A 544 -21.47 -6.39 -34.04
C TYR A 544 -20.79 -6.21 -35.39
N VAL A 545 -19.87 -5.23 -35.54
CA VAL A 545 -19.04 -5.16 -36.75
C VAL A 545 -18.16 -6.41 -36.85
N MET A 546 -17.53 -6.86 -35.76
CA MET A 546 -16.72 -8.08 -35.77
C MET A 546 -17.50 -9.36 -36.02
N LEU A 547 -18.79 -9.36 -35.66
CA LEU A 547 -19.72 -10.46 -35.95
C LEU A 547 -20.28 -10.42 -37.37
N GLY A 548 -20.03 -9.37 -38.18
CA GLY A 548 -20.60 -9.17 -39.49
C GLY A 548 -22.09 -8.76 -39.49
N GLU A 549 -22.64 -8.44 -38.29
CA GLU A 549 -24.05 -8.05 -38.11
C GLU A 549 -24.26 -6.54 -38.36
N ASN A 550 -23.96 -6.09 -39.57
CA ASN A 550 -23.89 -4.67 -39.97
C ASN A 550 -25.16 -3.85 -39.61
N ARG A 551 -26.34 -4.44 -39.68
CA ARG A 551 -27.61 -3.73 -39.33
C ARG A 551 -27.60 -3.39 -37.83
N LYS A 552 -27.24 -4.35 -36.98
CA LYS A 552 -27.19 -4.14 -35.53
C LYS A 552 -26.05 -3.18 -35.17
N ALA A 553 -24.90 -3.32 -35.81
CA ALA A 553 -23.76 -2.43 -35.61
C ALA A 553 -24.15 -0.96 -35.80
N LYS A 554 -24.81 -0.63 -36.94
CA LYS A 554 -25.26 0.75 -37.24
C LYS A 554 -26.24 1.27 -36.17
N VAL A 555 -27.18 0.45 -35.71
CA VAL A 555 -28.18 0.85 -34.72
C VAL A 555 -27.49 1.20 -33.38
N TYR A 556 -26.59 0.35 -32.90
CA TYR A 556 -25.93 0.57 -31.62
C TYR A 556 -24.93 1.72 -31.65
N LEU A 557 -24.14 1.88 -32.73
CA LEU A 557 -23.24 3.02 -32.92
C LEU A 557 -24.02 4.35 -33.00
N GLN A 558 -25.15 4.38 -33.71
CA GLN A 558 -26.02 5.56 -33.77
C GLN A 558 -26.60 5.88 -32.38
N LYS A 559 -27.05 4.86 -31.63
CA LYS A 559 -27.58 5.06 -30.28
C LYS A 559 -26.57 5.69 -29.31
N ALA A 560 -25.31 5.33 -29.45
CA ALA A 560 -24.25 5.98 -28.64
C ALA A 560 -24.15 7.49 -28.93
N ILE A 561 -24.27 7.89 -30.21
CA ILE A 561 -24.31 9.31 -30.63
C ILE A 561 -25.57 10.00 -30.09
N ASP A 562 -26.72 9.34 -30.20
CA ASP A 562 -28.00 9.92 -29.74
C ASP A 562 -27.98 10.21 -28.23
N LEU A 563 -27.31 9.39 -27.47
CA LEU A 563 -27.17 9.53 -26.01
C LEU A 563 -26.14 10.58 -25.61
N GLU A 564 -25.04 10.71 -26.33
CA GLU A 564 -23.99 11.69 -26.07
C GLU A 564 -23.50 12.35 -27.40
N PRO A 565 -24.26 13.34 -27.90
CA PRO A 565 -24.00 13.95 -29.22
C PRO A 565 -22.69 14.74 -29.33
N ASP A 566 -22.13 15.18 -28.20
CA ASP A 566 -20.92 16.01 -28.18
C ASP A 566 -19.62 15.18 -28.06
N ASN A 567 -19.69 13.86 -28.13
CA ASN A 567 -18.54 12.98 -28.05
C ASN A 567 -18.01 12.59 -29.45
N PRO A 568 -16.89 13.13 -29.91
CA PRO A 568 -16.36 12.90 -31.26
C PRO A 568 -15.95 11.43 -31.50
N VAL A 569 -15.65 10.65 -30.44
CA VAL A 569 -15.28 9.24 -30.56
C VAL A 569 -16.41 8.39 -31.10
N TYR A 570 -17.67 8.69 -30.76
CA TYR A 570 -18.80 7.92 -31.27
C TYR A 570 -19.05 8.17 -32.76
N TYR A 571 -18.84 9.39 -33.22
CA TYR A 571 -18.85 9.71 -34.65
C TYR A 571 -17.69 9.01 -35.38
N GLU A 572 -16.51 8.96 -34.80
CA GLU A 572 -15.39 8.19 -35.34
C GLU A 572 -15.73 6.72 -35.52
N ASN A 573 -16.28 6.05 -34.48
CA ASN A 573 -16.66 4.65 -34.54
C ASN A 573 -17.73 4.37 -35.63
N LEU A 574 -18.74 5.24 -35.75
CA LEU A 574 -19.76 5.11 -36.81
C LEU A 574 -19.15 5.42 -38.20
N GLY A 575 -18.30 6.42 -38.31
CA GLY A 575 -17.60 6.78 -39.54
C GLY A 575 -16.68 5.66 -40.05
N LEU A 576 -15.93 5.02 -39.16
CA LEU A 576 -15.09 3.85 -39.50
C LEU A 576 -15.95 2.65 -39.95
N PHE A 577 -17.04 2.38 -39.27
CA PHE A 577 -18.01 1.35 -39.74
C PHE A 577 -18.51 1.63 -41.14
N LEU A 578 -18.94 2.86 -41.42
CA LEU A 578 -19.44 3.25 -42.74
C LEU A 578 -18.36 3.18 -43.83
N LEU A 579 -17.13 3.60 -43.49
CA LEU A 579 -15.97 3.52 -44.38
C LEU A 579 -15.67 2.08 -44.76
N ASN A 580 -15.61 1.18 -43.78
CA ASN A 580 -15.35 -0.24 -43.97
C ASN A 580 -16.50 -0.95 -44.73
N SER A 581 -17.70 -0.43 -44.62
CA SER A 581 -18.86 -0.91 -45.39
C SER A 581 -18.94 -0.34 -46.80
N GLY A 582 -17.96 0.44 -47.26
CA GLY A 582 -17.92 1.04 -48.58
C GLY A 582 -18.76 2.32 -48.73
N SER A 583 -19.42 2.80 -47.70
CA SER A 583 -20.29 4.00 -47.71
C SER A 583 -19.42 5.27 -47.49
N CYS A 584 -18.43 5.52 -48.38
CA CYS A 584 -17.45 6.60 -48.23
C CYS A 584 -18.11 7.98 -48.09
N GLY A 585 -19.16 8.27 -48.83
CA GLY A 585 -19.87 9.57 -48.78
C GLY A 585 -20.55 9.85 -47.45
N GLU A 586 -21.17 8.79 -46.84
CA GLU A 586 -21.73 8.91 -45.48
C GLU A 586 -20.64 9.03 -44.42
N SER A 587 -19.56 8.27 -44.54
CA SER A 587 -18.43 8.28 -43.57
C SER A 587 -17.78 9.65 -43.52
N ILE A 588 -17.55 10.32 -44.67
CA ILE A 588 -17.03 11.69 -44.75
C ILE A 588 -17.88 12.65 -43.94
N LYS A 589 -19.21 12.63 -44.15
CA LYS A 589 -20.13 13.51 -43.43
C LYS A 589 -20.11 13.27 -41.91
N ILE A 590 -19.93 12.03 -41.48
CA ILE A 590 -19.86 11.66 -40.05
C ILE A 590 -18.54 12.15 -39.46
N PHE A 591 -17.41 11.94 -40.12
CA PHE A 591 -16.11 12.45 -39.64
C PHE A 591 -16.06 13.97 -39.59
N GLU A 592 -16.66 14.67 -40.56
CA GLU A 592 -16.77 16.14 -40.55
C GLU A 592 -17.59 16.64 -39.36
N LYS A 593 -18.65 15.93 -38.96
CA LYS A 593 -19.40 16.24 -37.72
C LYS A 593 -18.52 16.11 -36.49
N ALA A 594 -17.72 15.05 -36.39
CA ALA A 594 -16.77 14.89 -35.26
C ALA A 594 -15.76 16.05 -35.18
N LEU A 595 -15.25 16.53 -36.32
CA LEU A 595 -14.33 17.68 -36.36
C LEU A 595 -15.03 19.02 -36.07
N LYS A 596 -16.33 19.15 -36.30
CA LYS A 596 -17.09 20.33 -35.83
C LYS A 596 -17.19 20.38 -34.33
N ILE A 597 -17.32 19.21 -33.66
CA ILE A 597 -17.34 19.10 -32.20
C ILE A 597 -15.95 19.36 -31.63
N ARG A 598 -14.93 18.72 -32.17
CA ARG A 598 -13.55 18.87 -31.75
C ARG A 598 -12.60 18.97 -32.96
N PRO A 599 -12.21 20.20 -33.34
CA PRO A 599 -11.41 20.45 -34.56
C PRO A 599 -10.00 19.83 -34.52
N ASP A 600 -9.44 19.66 -33.33
CA ASP A 600 -8.12 19.08 -33.08
C ASP A 600 -8.15 17.56 -32.84
N PHE A 601 -9.27 16.89 -33.12
CA PHE A 601 -9.38 15.46 -33.01
C PHE A 601 -8.67 14.75 -34.17
N PHE A 602 -7.35 14.66 -34.06
CA PHE A 602 -6.44 14.18 -35.09
C PHE A 602 -6.71 12.77 -35.67
N PRO A 603 -7.29 11.77 -34.90
CA PRO A 603 -7.64 10.48 -35.50
C PRO A 603 -8.61 10.64 -36.69
N ASN A 604 -9.49 11.62 -36.63
CA ASN A 604 -10.43 11.88 -37.69
C ASN A 604 -9.79 12.50 -38.96
N TRP A 605 -8.68 13.19 -38.82
CA TRP A 605 -7.94 13.68 -40.04
C TRP A 605 -7.43 12.49 -40.85
N ARG A 606 -6.83 11.50 -40.20
CA ARG A 606 -6.39 10.27 -40.86
C ARG A 606 -7.58 9.54 -41.51
N ASN A 607 -8.70 9.35 -40.75
CA ASN A 607 -9.88 8.63 -41.22
C ASN A 607 -10.57 9.37 -42.38
N LEU A 608 -10.66 10.70 -42.36
CA LEU A 608 -11.12 11.52 -43.48
C LEU A 608 -10.21 11.37 -44.69
N GLY A 609 -8.90 11.39 -44.50
CA GLY A 609 -7.94 11.14 -45.57
C GLY A 609 -8.19 9.84 -46.29
N PHE A 610 -8.45 8.75 -45.56
CA PHE A 610 -8.81 7.45 -46.12
C PHE A 610 -10.17 7.48 -46.81
N ALA A 611 -11.17 8.11 -46.20
CA ALA A 611 -12.51 8.18 -46.76
C ALA A 611 -12.54 8.97 -48.07
N TYR A 612 -11.83 10.10 -48.16
CA TYR A 612 -11.63 10.87 -49.36
C TYR A 612 -10.82 10.12 -50.44
N ALA A 613 -9.79 9.40 -50.07
CA ALA A 613 -9.04 8.57 -50.99
C ALA A 613 -9.89 7.46 -51.62
N ASN A 614 -10.71 6.79 -50.81
CA ASN A 614 -11.61 5.76 -51.27
C ASN A 614 -12.77 6.29 -52.09
N SER A 615 -13.17 7.55 -51.92
CA SER A 615 -14.18 8.21 -52.74
C SER A 615 -13.61 8.79 -54.04
N GLY A 616 -12.28 8.73 -54.25
CA GLY A 616 -11.59 9.28 -55.43
C GLY A 616 -11.29 10.76 -55.34
N ASN A 617 -11.58 11.42 -54.21
CA ASN A 617 -11.20 12.83 -53.99
C ASN A 617 -9.76 12.94 -53.41
N TYR A 618 -8.78 12.80 -54.28
CA TYR A 618 -7.38 12.72 -53.87
C TYR A 618 -6.83 14.03 -53.33
N ILE A 619 -7.40 15.20 -53.72
CA ILE A 619 -6.97 16.51 -53.21
C ILE A 619 -7.23 16.63 -51.72
N GLU A 620 -8.49 16.40 -51.31
CA GLU A 620 -8.84 16.44 -49.87
C GLU A 620 -8.16 15.32 -49.09
N ALA A 621 -7.99 14.13 -49.69
CA ALA A 621 -7.25 13.02 -49.04
C ALA A 621 -5.80 13.44 -48.71
N VAL A 622 -5.08 14.06 -49.65
CA VAL A 622 -3.69 14.57 -49.43
C VAL A 622 -3.68 15.60 -48.31
N LYS A 623 -4.63 16.54 -48.32
CA LYS A 623 -4.74 17.59 -47.30
C LYS A 623 -4.88 17.02 -45.89
N TYR A 624 -5.84 16.14 -45.68
CA TYR A 624 -6.11 15.59 -44.32
C TYR A 624 -5.02 14.63 -43.85
N LEU A 625 -4.43 13.81 -44.70
CA LEU A 625 -3.29 12.97 -44.35
C LEU A 625 -2.04 13.77 -44.02
N GLN A 626 -1.82 14.92 -44.73
CA GLN A 626 -0.72 15.80 -44.39
C GLN A 626 -0.93 16.46 -43.03
N LEU A 627 -2.13 16.97 -42.73
CA LEU A 627 -2.49 17.51 -41.40
C LEU A 627 -2.21 16.52 -40.28
N TYR A 628 -2.61 15.23 -40.45
CA TYR A 628 -2.34 14.17 -39.49
C TYR A 628 -0.85 13.98 -39.26
N LEU A 629 -0.04 13.89 -40.30
CA LEU A 629 1.42 13.71 -40.21
C LEU A 629 2.15 14.89 -39.57
N ASP A 630 1.63 16.11 -39.78
CA ASP A 630 2.20 17.33 -39.24
C ASP A 630 1.91 17.46 -37.75
N TYR A 631 0.73 16.98 -37.31
CA TYR A 631 0.32 17.00 -35.92
C TYR A 631 1.02 15.93 -35.08
N ASP A 632 1.12 14.69 -35.58
CA ASP A 632 1.77 13.58 -34.89
C ASP A 632 3.00 13.06 -35.64
N PRO A 633 4.16 13.68 -35.38
CA PRO A 633 5.42 13.33 -36.07
C PRO A 633 5.98 11.96 -35.68
N VAL A 634 5.48 11.33 -34.63
CA VAL A 634 5.92 10.02 -34.11
C VAL A 634 4.88 8.90 -34.26
N ALA A 635 3.78 9.15 -35.00
CA ALA A 635 2.75 8.15 -35.22
C ALA A 635 3.32 6.84 -35.77
N GLU A 636 2.85 5.71 -35.22
CA GLU A 636 3.32 4.35 -35.57
C GLU A 636 3.09 4.03 -37.07
N ASP A 637 1.98 4.53 -37.65
CA ASP A 637 1.60 4.32 -39.05
C ASP A 637 2.20 5.37 -40.01
N ARG A 638 3.05 6.27 -39.51
CA ARG A 638 3.63 7.38 -40.26
C ARG A 638 4.27 6.97 -41.60
N ILE A 639 5.03 5.86 -41.59
CA ILE A 639 5.71 5.37 -42.80
C ILE A 639 4.68 4.95 -43.86
N GLN A 640 3.64 4.24 -43.43
CA GLN A 640 2.56 3.78 -44.33
C GLN A 640 1.76 4.97 -44.89
N ILE A 641 1.41 5.94 -44.04
CA ILE A 641 0.68 7.14 -44.42
C ILE A 641 1.49 7.98 -45.40
N LYS A 642 2.82 8.16 -45.19
CA LYS A 642 3.69 8.87 -46.12
C LYS A 642 3.74 8.19 -47.50
N ALA A 643 3.92 6.88 -47.55
CA ALA A 643 3.91 6.12 -48.78
C ALA A 643 2.58 6.25 -49.56
N MET A 644 1.46 6.23 -48.81
CA MET A 644 0.14 6.47 -49.41
C MET A 644 0.00 7.90 -49.92
N LEU A 645 0.46 8.87 -49.16
CA LEU A 645 0.37 10.29 -49.51
C LEU A 645 1.12 10.57 -50.80
N GLU A 646 2.34 10.03 -51.03
CA GLU A 646 3.07 10.18 -52.28
C GLU A 646 2.31 9.57 -53.48
N LYS A 647 1.75 8.39 -53.34
CA LYS A 647 0.91 7.75 -54.37
C LYS A 647 -0.34 8.61 -54.71
N LEU A 648 -0.95 9.25 -53.73
CA LEU A 648 -2.10 10.12 -53.92
C LEU A 648 -1.72 11.42 -54.60
N LYS A 649 -0.57 12.03 -54.27
CA LYS A 649 -0.03 13.20 -54.94
C LYS A 649 0.24 12.97 -56.45
N GLU A 650 0.79 11.75 -56.77
CA GLU A 650 0.98 11.37 -58.19
C GLU A 650 -0.34 11.25 -58.94
N ARG A 651 -1.36 10.65 -58.30
CA ARG A 651 -2.71 10.53 -58.91
C ARG A 651 -3.40 11.88 -59.06
N THR A 652 -3.14 12.83 -58.17
CA THR A 652 -3.65 14.20 -58.27
C THR A 652 -3.02 14.97 -59.43
N LYS A 653 -1.72 14.71 -59.73
CA LYS A 653 -1.02 15.34 -60.89
C LYS A 653 -1.43 14.79 -62.24
N ARG A 654 -1.98 13.58 -62.29
CA ARG A 654 -2.42 12.91 -63.54
C ARG A 654 -3.86 13.23 -63.92
N ARG A 655 -4.64 13.87 -63.06
CA ARG A 655 -5.96 14.42 -63.29
C ARG A 655 -5.88 15.92 -63.48
#